data_d3825adac16252b501c93355729a103f
#
_entry.id   d3825adac16252b501c93355729a103f
#
_cell.length_a   1.000
_cell.length_b   1.000
_cell.length_c   1.000
_cell.angle_alpha   90.00
_cell.angle_beta   90.00
_cell.angle_gamma   90.00
#
_symmetry.space_group_name_H-M   'P 1'
#
loop_
_entity.id
_entity.type
_entity.pdbx_description
1 polymer ?
#
loop_
_entity_poly.entity_id
_entity_poly.type
_entity_poly.pdbx_seq_one_letter_code
_entity_poly.pdbx_strand_id
1 'polypeptide(L)'
;MPFNITAVKTSSNGVWQGDNPLNFAFPLLIVQTALIIAVSRSLAVLFKPLRQPKVIAEIVGGILLGPSALGRNSAYMDRIFPKWSIPILESVASIGLLFFLFLVGLELDLSSIRRSGKRAFGIAVAGITLPFLAGVGVAFVIRNTLYTAAEKPGYAEFLVFMGVALSITAFPVLARILAELKLLTTQIGETAMAAAAFNDVAAWILLALAVALAGNGGESGAKKSPLVSLWVMLSGVGFVAFMLVVIRPGMKWVAKRGSPENDVVRESYVCLTLAGVMVSGFATDLIGIHSIFGAFVFGLTIPKDGEFGQRLIERIEDFVSGLLLPLYFATSGLKTDVAKIRGAASWGMLGLVIVTACLGKIVGTFAAAVMVKVPAREALTLGFLMNTKGLVELIVLNIGKEKKVLNDETFAILVLMALFTTFITTPSVMAIYKPARGTHRKLKDLSASEDSSKEELRILACLHGPANVSSLISLIESIRTTKILQLKLFVMHLMELTERSSSIIMVQRARKDGVPFVHRYRHGECHSSVIGGFQAYRQLGRVAVRPITAVSPLPTMHEDICHLAETKRVTMIILPFHKRWNVDHGHGHGHHHHQDGGDGNVPENVGHGWRLVNQRVLKNAPCSVAVLVDRGLGSLEAQSSSVDGSNVVERVCVIFFGGPDDREALELGGRMAEHPAVKVTVVRFLVRETLRSNAVTLRPAPSKCKEKNYAFLTINVDPVKEKELDEGALEDFKSRWKEMVEYKEKEPNNIIEETMSIGQSQDFDLIVVGRGRLPSAEVAELAERQAEHPELGPIGDVLASSINHIIPSILVVQQHTKAHVEEITVSKIVNESSLSINGDTNV
;
A
#
# COMPACT_ATOMS: atom_id res chain seq x y z
N MET A 1 8.58 15.74 52.15
CA MET A 1 8.38 17.15 51.77
C MET A 1 6.98 17.24 51.17
N PRO A 2 6.11 18.18 51.61
CA PRO A 2 4.80 18.33 50.97
C PRO A 2 5.01 18.75 49.52
N PHE A 3 4.38 18.01 48.59
CA PHE A 3 4.36 18.38 47.18
C PHE A 3 3.63 19.72 47.06
N ASN A 4 4.39 20.78 46.76
CA ASN A 4 3.85 22.06 46.38
C ASN A 4 3.30 21.90 44.95
N ILE A 5 2.07 21.42 44.87
CA ILE A 5 1.31 21.35 43.61
C ILE A 5 0.96 22.80 43.29
N THR A 6 1.82 23.49 42.56
CA THR A 6 1.42 24.74 41.91
C THR A 6 0.28 24.38 40.98
N ALA A 7 -0.93 24.91 41.28
CA ALA A 7 -2.11 24.64 40.45
C ALA A 7 -1.87 25.15 39.04
N VAL A 8 -1.63 24.22 38.09
CA VAL A 8 -1.44 24.56 36.69
C VAL A 8 -2.80 24.96 36.12
N LYS A 9 -2.95 26.23 35.75
CA LYS A 9 -4.19 26.74 35.13
C LYS A 9 -4.29 26.12 33.71
N THR A 10 -5.48 25.57 33.38
CA THR A 10 -5.74 24.86 32.13
C THR A 10 -6.04 25.75 30.95
N SER A 11 -6.84 26.83 31.16
CA SER A 11 -7.31 27.70 30.09
C SER A 11 -6.96 29.17 30.36
N SER A 12 -6.67 29.95 29.31
CA SER A 12 -6.43 31.39 29.35
C SER A 12 -7.70 32.16 28.97
N ASN A 13 -7.80 33.41 29.44
CA ASN A 13 -8.85 34.34 29.01
C ASN A 13 -8.53 35.03 27.66
N GLY A 14 -7.34 34.78 27.13
CA GLY A 14 -6.89 35.31 25.85
C GLY A 14 -6.00 36.56 25.92
N VAL A 15 -5.29 36.86 24.87
CA VAL A 15 -4.31 37.96 24.78
C VAL A 15 -4.99 39.32 24.99
N TRP A 16 -6.19 39.52 24.49
CA TRP A 16 -6.96 40.76 24.63
C TRP A 16 -7.39 41.08 26.08
N GLN A 17 -7.42 40.06 26.94
CA GLN A 17 -7.71 40.21 28.37
C GLN A 17 -6.45 40.25 29.23
N GLY A 18 -5.27 40.36 28.60
CA GLY A 18 -3.98 40.51 29.26
C GLY A 18 -3.27 39.22 29.64
N ASP A 19 -3.84 38.05 29.32
CA ASP A 19 -3.23 36.76 29.59
C ASP A 19 -2.28 36.35 28.44
N ASN A 20 -1.13 35.81 28.80
CA ASN A 20 -0.26 35.13 27.81
C ASN A 20 -0.69 33.65 27.71
N PRO A 21 -1.27 33.19 26.58
CA PRO A 21 -1.73 31.82 26.42
C PRO A 21 -0.66 30.74 26.64
N LEU A 22 0.62 31.05 26.37
CA LEU A 22 1.74 30.11 26.56
C LEU A 22 2.03 29.77 28.03
N ASN A 23 1.42 30.53 28.97
CA ASN A 23 1.55 30.24 30.40
C ASN A 23 0.49 29.25 30.92
N PHE A 24 -0.40 28.78 30.03
CA PHE A 24 -1.51 27.89 30.36
C PHE A 24 -1.32 26.52 29.69
N ALA A 25 -1.74 25.45 30.38
CA ALA A 25 -1.45 24.07 29.98
C ALA A 25 -2.00 23.70 28.62
N PHE A 26 -3.29 23.96 28.37
CA PHE A 26 -3.95 23.51 27.14
C PHE A 26 -3.53 24.30 25.90
N PRO A 27 -3.47 25.63 25.89
CA PRO A 27 -2.96 26.40 24.74
C PRO A 27 -1.51 26.06 24.42
N LEU A 28 -0.66 25.87 25.43
CA LEU A 28 0.73 25.49 25.23
C LEU A 28 0.86 24.10 24.62
N LEU A 29 0.05 23.13 25.09
CA LEU A 29 0.00 21.77 24.51
C LEU A 29 -0.39 21.80 23.03
N ILE A 30 -1.34 22.64 22.63
CA ILE A 30 -1.73 22.81 21.23
C ILE A 30 -0.54 23.28 20.39
N VAL A 31 0.18 24.31 20.87
CA VAL A 31 1.36 24.85 20.15
C VAL A 31 2.47 23.82 20.06
N GLN A 32 2.77 23.11 21.15
CA GLN A 32 3.77 22.04 21.18
C GLN A 32 3.42 20.93 20.19
N THR A 33 2.17 20.47 20.20
CA THR A 33 1.68 19.44 19.28
C THR A 33 1.77 19.88 17.82
N ALA A 34 1.32 21.09 17.50
CA ALA A 34 1.39 21.62 16.15
C ALA A 34 2.83 21.75 15.64
N LEU A 35 3.74 22.24 16.49
CA LEU A 35 5.16 22.38 16.18
C LEU A 35 5.84 21.02 15.94
N ILE A 36 5.59 20.04 16.82
CA ILE A 36 6.11 18.68 16.68
C ILE A 36 5.65 18.06 15.37
N ILE A 37 4.36 18.14 15.05
CA ILE A 37 3.81 17.57 13.81
C ILE A 37 4.40 18.27 12.59
N ALA A 38 4.46 19.60 12.58
CA ALA A 38 5.02 20.37 11.46
C ALA A 38 6.47 19.98 11.18
N VAL A 39 7.33 19.94 12.20
CA VAL A 39 8.75 19.56 12.06
C VAL A 39 8.89 18.11 11.62
N SER A 40 8.16 17.20 12.26
CA SER A 40 8.22 15.75 11.93
C SER A 40 7.76 15.48 10.49
N ARG A 41 6.70 16.14 10.02
CA ARG A 41 6.20 16.01 8.64
C ARG A 41 7.16 16.59 7.61
N SER A 42 7.75 17.75 7.90
CA SER A 42 8.77 18.38 7.04
C SER A 42 9.99 17.47 6.88
N LEU A 43 10.48 16.88 7.98
CA LEU A 43 11.59 15.93 7.93
C LEU A 43 11.22 14.62 7.23
N ALA A 44 9.99 14.15 7.39
CA ALA A 44 9.52 12.96 6.68
C ALA A 44 9.52 13.17 5.15
N VAL A 45 9.14 14.37 4.68
CA VAL A 45 9.25 14.74 3.26
C VAL A 45 10.72 14.79 2.80
N LEU A 46 11.61 15.35 3.62
CA LEU A 46 13.04 15.43 3.34
C LEU A 46 13.69 14.03 3.26
N PHE A 47 13.29 13.08 4.09
CA PHE A 47 13.82 11.72 4.12
C PHE A 47 13.14 10.76 3.13
N LYS A 48 12.08 11.18 2.45
CA LYS A 48 11.38 10.38 1.45
C LYS A 48 12.28 9.86 0.30
N PRO A 49 13.22 10.67 -0.27
CA PRO A 49 14.15 10.15 -1.29
C PRO A 49 15.05 9.02 -0.79
N LEU A 50 15.38 9.02 0.52
CA LEU A 50 16.20 8.00 1.17
C LEU A 50 15.40 6.75 1.57
N ARG A 51 14.08 6.72 1.28
CA ARG A 51 13.15 5.63 1.63
C ARG A 51 13.21 5.26 3.12
N GLN A 52 13.30 6.27 3.98
CA GLN A 52 13.40 6.05 5.43
C GLN A 52 12.02 6.01 6.08
N PRO A 53 11.82 5.16 7.11
CA PRO A 53 10.58 5.14 7.90
C PRO A 53 10.30 6.48 8.57
N LYS A 54 9.03 6.90 8.67
CA LYS A 54 8.60 8.17 9.31
C LYS A 54 9.07 8.29 10.76
N VAL A 55 9.15 7.18 11.48
CA VAL A 55 9.61 7.12 12.87
C VAL A 55 10.99 7.78 13.04
N ILE A 56 11.92 7.60 12.08
CA ILE A 56 13.23 8.26 12.12
C ILE A 56 13.08 9.78 12.06
N ALA A 57 12.21 10.28 11.18
CA ALA A 57 11.96 11.72 11.05
C ALA A 57 11.32 12.31 12.33
N GLU A 58 10.46 11.58 12.99
CA GLU A 58 9.77 11.99 14.22
C GLU A 58 10.74 12.07 15.41
N ILE A 59 11.64 11.08 15.58
CA ILE A 59 12.65 11.08 16.62
C ILE A 59 13.68 12.20 16.37
N VAL A 60 14.16 12.33 15.13
CA VAL A 60 15.11 13.40 14.75
C VAL A 60 14.45 14.77 14.93
N GLY A 61 13.18 14.91 14.59
CA GLY A 61 12.39 16.12 14.87
C GLY A 61 12.38 16.49 16.36
N GLY A 62 12.16 15.52 17.23
CA GLY A 62 12.24 15.69 18.68
C GLY A 62 13.64 16.09 19.16
N ILE A 63 14.71 15.48 18.63
CA ILE A 63 16.11 15.84 18.94
C ILE A 63 16.42 17.29 18.51
N LEU A 64 15.92 17.71 17.33
CA LEU A 64 16.10 19.08 16.85
C LEU A 64 15.35 20.12 17.68
N LEU A 65 14.14 19.80 18.11
CA LEU A 65 13.35 20.66 19.01
C LEU A 65 13.87 20.66 20.45
N GLY A 66 14.62 19.63 20.83
CA GLY A 66 15.12 19.39 22.16
C GLY A 66 16.47 20.10 22.49
N PRO A 67 17.06 19.75 23.62
CA PRO A 67 18.28 20.37 24.15
C PRO A 67 19.51 20.18 23.25
N SER A 68 19.44 19.24 22.29
CA SER A 68 20.55 18.98 21.37
C SER A 68 20.75 20.07 20.32
N ALA A 69 19.68 20.79 19.91
CA ALA A 69 19.73 21.82 18.86
C ALA A 69 19.02 23.12 19.30
N LEU A 70 17.72 23.29 18.96
CA LEU A 70 16.96 24.51 19.26
C LEU A 70 16.84 24.79 20.75
N GLY A 71 16.76 23.76 21.59
CA GLY A 71 16.69 23.86 23.03
C GLY A 71 17.99 24.31 23.74
N ARG A 72 19.09 24.54 22.99
CA ARG A 72 20.28 25.25 23.51
C ARG A 72 19.98 26.70 23.88
N ASN A 73 18.99 27.30 23.21
CA ASN A 73 18.47 28.61 23.59
C ASN A 73 17.49 28.45 24.77
N SER A 74 17.92 28.92 25.95
CA SER A 74 17.12 28.85 27.19
C SER A 74 15.77 29.56 27.05
N ALA A 75 15.72 30.72 26.37
CA ALA A 75 14.50 31.48 26.14
C ALA A 75 13.47 30.70 25.31
N TYR A 76 13.93 29.94 24.32
CA TYR A 76 13.05 29.03 23.55
C TYR A 76 12.51 27.88 24.42
N MET A 77 13.41 27.23 25.19
CA MET A 77 13.05 26.07 26.01
C MET A 77 12.07 26.47 27.11
N ASP A 78 12.33 27.59 27.82
CA ASP A 78 11.46 28.06 28.89
C ASP A 78 10.11 28.55 28.37
N ARG A 79 9.99 28.97 27.11
CA ARG A 79 8.76 29.48 26.52
C ARG A 79 7.91 28.39 25.86
N ILE A 80 8.55 27.45 25.15
CA ILE A 80 7.85 26.42 24.36
C ILE A 80 7.78 25.05 25.05
N PHE A 81 8.87 24.65 25.76
CA PHE A 81 8.95 23.38 26.48
C PHE A 81 9.34 23.58 27.95
N PRO A 82 8.60 24.41 28.71
CA PRO A 82 8.91 24.61 30.12
C PRO A 82 8.76 23.29 30.89
N LYS A 83 9.56 23.13 31.94
CA LYS A 83 9.63 21.87 32.73
C LYS A 83 8.29 21.39 33.26
N TRP A 84 7.37 22.34 33.60
CA TRP A 84 6.04 22.02 34.12
C TRP A 84 5.08 21.43 33.02
N SER A 85 5.31 21.74 31.74
CA SER A 85 4.45 21.25 30.63
C SER A 85 4.86 19.87 30.12
N ILE A 86 6.12 19.46 30.32
CA ILE A 86 6.65 18.18 29.83
C ILE A 86 5.83 16.98 30.31
N PRO A 87 5.44 16.85 31.61
CA PRO A 87 4.60 15.74 32.07
C PRO A 87 3.20 15.69 31.43
N ILE A 88 2.64 16.85 31.06
CA ILE A 88 1.35 16.92 30.35
C ILE A 88 1.50 16.35 28.93
N LEU A 89 2.52 16.80 28.20
CA LEU A 89 2.83 16.31 26.86
C LEU A 89 3.12 14.79 26.87
N GLU A 90 3.89 14.32 27.86
CA GLU A 90 4.21 12.90 28.06
C GLU A 90 2.97 12.06 28.37
N SER A 91 2.01 12.59 29.13
CA SER A 91 0.76 11.88 29.43
C SER A 91 -0.08 11.68 28.18
N VAL A 92 -0.21 12.72 27.33
CA VAL A 92 -0.92 12.60 26.04
C VAL A 92 -0.19 11.65 25.09
N ALA A 93 1.14 11.74 25.03
CA ALA A 93 1.97 10.82 24.25
C ALA A 93 1.83 9.36 24.71
N SER A 94 1.74 9.13 26.03
CA SER A 94 1.57 7.80 26.63
C SER A 94 0.19 7.20 26.34
N ILE A 95 -0.88 8.01 26.30
CA ILE A 95 -2.21 7.58 25.84
C ILE A 95 -2.13 7.13 24.38
N GLY A 96 -1.44 7.91 23.53
CA GLY A 96 -1.21 7.52 22.14
C GLY A 96 -0.48 6.20 22.00
N LEU A 97 0.58 6.03 22.79
CA LEU A 97 1.33 4.78 22.83
C LEU A 97 0.47 3.59 23.29
N LEU A 98 -0.37 3.77 24.30
CA LEU A 98 -1.25 2.73 24.82
C LEU A 98 -2.23 2.24 23.74
N PHE A 99 -2.89 3.15 23.01
CA PHE A 99 -3.78 2.78 21.91
C PHE A 99 -3.01 2.20 20.71
N PHE A 100 -1.81 2.67 20.43
CA PHE A 100 -0.99 2.08 19.39
C PHE A 100 -0.61 0.63 19.71
N LEU A 101 -0.21 0.34 20.94
CA LEU A 101 0.11 -1.02 21.37
C LEU A 101 -1.11 -1.95 21.37
N PHE A 102 -2.28 -1.41 21.66
CA PHE A 102 -3.55 -2.10 21.48
C PHE A 102 -3.75 -2.48 20.00
N LEU A 103 -3.53 -1.55 19.05
CA LEU A 103 -3.60 -1.83 17.62
C LEU A 103 -2.60 -2.91 17.22
N VAL A 104 -1.35 -2.83 17.64
CA VAL A 104 -0.33 -3.86 17.38
C VAL A 104 -0.76 -5.22 17.91
N GLY A 105 -1.34 -5.29 19.11
CA GLY A 105 -1.90 -6.53 19.68
C GLY A 105 -3.09 -7.07 18.87
N LEU A 106 -3.96 -6.20 18.40
CA LEU A 106 -5.09 -6.53 17.54
C LEU A 106 -4.61 -7.05 16.18
N GLU A 107 -3.52 -6.54 15.67
CA GLU A 107 -2.91 -6.91 14.40
C GLU A 107 -2.12 -8.23 14.46
N LEU A 108 -1.47 -8.54 15.57
CA LEU A 108 -0.58 -9.69 15.69
C LEU A 108 -1.35 -11.01 15.66
N ASP A 109 -1.15 -11.83 14.62
CA ASP A 109 -1.77 -13.14 14.49
C ASP A 109 -0.86 -14.27 15.00
N LEU A 110 -1.14 -14.73 16.23
CA LEU A 110 -0.41 -15.83 16.87
C LEU A 110 -0.51 -17.16 16.09
N SER A 111 -1.58 -17.37 15.31
CA SER A 111 -1.73 -18.58 14.48
C SER A 111 -0.77 -18.59 13.30
N SER A 112 -0.46 -17.43 12.76
CA SER A 112 0.53 -17.25 11.69
C SER A 112 1.95 -17.55 12.19
N ILE A 113 2.27 -17.09 13.40
CA ILE A 113 3.54 -17.38 14.07
C ILE A 113 3.74 -18.89 14.22
N ARG A 114 2.72 -19.62 14.67
CA ARG A 114 2.78 -21.08 14.83
C ARG A 114 2.96 -21.82 13.48
N ARG A 115 2.46 -21.26 12.37
CA ARG A 115 2.58 -21.84 11.01
C ARG A 115 3.93 -21.60 10.34
N SER A 116 4.63 -20.53 10.70
CA SER A 116 5.87 -20.09 10.03
C SER A 116 7.05 -21.06 10.21
N GLY A 117 6.88 -22.09 11.01
CA GLY A 117 7.74 -23.25 11.07
C GLY A 117 9.06 -23.05 11.83
N LYS A 118 9.77 -24.18 12.02
CA LYS A 118 11.04 -24.25 12.76
C LYS A 118 12.14 -23.34 12.22
N ARG A 119 12.08 -23.00 10.91
CA ARG A 119 13.08 -22.15 10.23
C ARG A 119 13.08 -20.70 10.77
N ALA A 120 11.92 -20.05 10.74
CA ALA A 120 11.79 -18.67 11.23
C ALA A 120 12.06 -18.58 12.74
N PHE A 121 11.63 -19.59 13.52
CA PHE A 121 11.92 -19.68 14.94
C PHE A 121 13.42 -19.77 15.23
N GLY A 122 14.17 -20.66 14.55
CA GLY A 122 15.62 -20.78 14.72
C GLY A 122 16.37 -19.48 14.40
N ILE A 123 15.96 -18.80 13.33
CA ILE A 123 16.53 -17.48 12.93
C ILE A 123 16.23 -16.42 14.00
N ALA A 124 15.00 -16.38 14.53
CA ALA A 124 14.60 -15.47 15.58
C ALA A 124 15.41 -15.69 16.87
N VAL A 125 15.52 -16.93 17.32
CA VAL A 125 16.28 -17.28 18.55
C VAL A 125 17.76 -16.88 18.42
N ALA A 126 18.41 -17.20 17.31
CA ALA A 126 19.80 -16.78 17.07
C ALA A 126 19.96 -15.26 16.98
N GLY A 127 18.98 -14.59 16.33
CA GLY A 127 18.93 -13.12 16.22
C GLY A 127 18.63 -12.41 17.55
N ILE A 128 18.20 -13.13 18.61
CA ILE A 128 18.01 -12.60 19.97
C ILE A 128 19.20 -12.94 20.84
N THR A 129 19.60 -14.21 20.88
CA THR A 129 20.59 -14.72 21.86
C THR A 129 21.96 -14.12 21.67
N LEU A 130 22.48 -14.06 20.44
CA LEU A 130 23.82 -13.52 20.19
C LEU A 130 23.93 -12.02 20.52
N PRO A 131 23.03 -11.13 20.04
CA PRO A 131 23.11 -9.71 20.42
C PRO A 131 22.77 -9.46 21.90
N PHE A 132 21.95 -10.31 22.54
CA PHE A 132 21.71 -10.24 23.99
C PHE A 132 23.00 -10.49 24.78
N LEU A 133 23.71 -11.57 24.48
CA LEU A 133 24.98 -11.91 25.13
C LEU A 133 26.06 -10.85 24.87
N ALA A 134 26.15 -10.37 23.62
CA ALA A 134 27.05 -9.29 23.27
C ALA A 134 26.68 -7.98 24.00
N GLY A 135 25.38 -7.70 24.18
CA GLY A 135 24.86 -6.58 24.94
C GLY A 135 25.22 -6.62 26.42
N VAL A 136 25.15 -7.81 27.02
CA VAL A 136 25.63 -8.03 28.40
C VAL A 136 27.12 -7.73 28.53
N GLY A 137 27.94 -8.15 27.54
CA GLY A 137 29.37 -7.83 27.51
C GLY A 137 29.63 -6.33 27.42
N VAL A 138 28.94 -5.64 26.51
CA VAL A 138 29.06 -4.16 26.36
C VAL A 138 28.56 -3.43 27.60
N ALA A 139 27.48 -3.93 28.23
CA ALA A 139 26.94 -3.36 29.46
C ALA A 139 28.00 -3.33 30.60
N PHE A 140 28.79 -4.40 30.70
CA PHE A 140 29.86 -4.46 31.67
C PHE A 140 30.90 -3.37 31.44
N VAL A 141 31.29 -3.11 30.19
CA VAL A 141 32.23 -2.08 29.81
C VAL A 141 31.66 -0.69 30.07
N ILE A 142 30.44 -0.41 29.62
CA ILE A 142 29.74 0.89 29.81
C ILE A 142 29.58 1.21 31.29
N ARG A 143 29.15 0.23 32.12
CA ARG A 143 29.00 0.44 33.57
C ARG A 143 30.30 0.81 34.28
N ASN A 144 31.40 0.32 33.80
CA ASN A 144 32.71 0.62 34.42
C ASN A 144 33.34 1.92 33.91
N THR A 145 32.99 2.39 32.69
CA THR A 145 33.58 3.58 32.07
C THR A 145 32.70 4.84 32.22
N LEU A 146 31.37 4.76 32.11
CA LEU A 146 30.48 5.92 32.08
C LEU A 146 29.78 6.19 33.41
N TYR A 147 29.83 5.26 34.39
CA TYR A 147 29.15 5.45 35.68
C TYR A 147 30.14 5.69 36.81
N THR A 148 29.88 6.75 37.56
CA THR A 148 30.60 7.02 38.79
C THR A 148 30.21 6.05 39.92
N ALA A 149 31.04 5.83 40.91
CA ALA A 149 30.76 4.85 41.96
C ALA A 149 29.43 5.08 42.71
N ALA A 150 28.97 6.37 42.79
CA ALA A 150 27.73 6.76 43.45
C ALA A 150 26.45 6.52 42.58
N GLU A 151 26.61 6.44 41.26
CA GLU A 151 25.47 6.35 40.29
C GLU A 151 25.34 4.99 39.68
N LYS A 152 26.13 4.00 40.07
CA LYS A 152 26.13 2.65 39.46
C LYS A 152 24.83 1.93 39.71
N PRO A 153 24.05 1.62 38.64
CA PRO A 153 22.84 0.81 38.76
C PRO A 153 23.15 -0.62 39.19
N GLY A 154 22.12 -1.36 39.65
CA GLY A 154 22.27 -2.79 39.96
C GLY A 154 22.79 -3.60 38.77
N TYR A 155 23.69 -4.55 39.02
CA TYR A 155 24.30 -5.36 37.94
C TYR A 155 23.22 -6.08 37.11
N ALA A 156 22.33 -6.82 37.76
CA ALA A 156 21.35 -7.64 37.07
C ALA A 156 20.40 -6.79 36.21
N GLU A 157 19.91 -5.68 36.76
CA GLU A 157 19.00 -4.75 36.10
C GLU A 157 19.63 -4.15 34.85
N PHE A 158 20.82 -3.59 34.98
CA PHE A 158 21.54 -2.92 33.89
C PHE A 158 21.93 -3.89 32.78
N LEU A 159 22.46 -5.08 33.12
CA LEU A 159 22.86 -6.10 32.15
C LEU A 159 21.65 -6.60 31.34
N VAL A 160 20.53 -6.84 32.01
CA VAL A 160 19.30 -7.30 31.33
C VAL A 160 18.73 -6.20 30.43
N PHE A 161 18.65 -4.95 30.89
CA PHE A 161 18.19 -3.83 30.06
C PHE A 161 19.05 -3.63 28.82
N MET A 162 20.39 -3.68 28.94
CA MET A 162 21.30 -3.55 27.81
C MET A 162 21.18 -4.73 26.85
N GLY A 163 21.10 -5.96 27.37
CA GLY A 163 20.89 -7.14 26.56
C GLY A 163 19.58 -7.08 25.77
N VAL A 164 18.49 -6.66 26.42
CA VAL A 164 17.18 -6.47 25.79
C VAL A 164 17.25 -5.39 24.72
N ALA A 165 17.80 -4.20 25.04
CA ALA A 165 17.92 -3.08 24.08
C ALA A 165 18.69 -3.47 22.82
N LEU A 166 19.78 -4.24 22.90
CA LEU A 166 20.53 -4.66 21.72
C LEU A 166 19.85 -5.80 20.94
N SER A 167 19.01 -6.63 21.59
CA SER A 167 18.42 -7.83 20.99
C SER A 167 17.11 -7.61 20.23
N ILE A 168 16.38 -6.52 20.48
CA ILE A 168 15.06 -6.26 19.89
C ILE A 168 15.17 -5.98 18.39
N THR A 169 14.17 -6.48 17.62
CA THR A 169 13.88 -6.11 16.22
C THR A 169 12.44 -5.65 16.13
N ALA A 170 12.20 -4.48 15.55
CA ALA A 170 10.85 -3.92 15.45
C ALA A 170 10.09 -4.47 14.24
N PHE A 171 9.09 -5.33 14.49
CA PHE A 171 8.23 -5.89 13.44
C PHE A 171 7.51 -4.83 12.58
N PRO A 172 6.84 -3.78 13.11
CA PRO A 172 6.15 -2.80 12.28
C PRO A 172 7.09 -2.00 11.37
N VAL A 173 8.28 -1.65 11.88
CA VAL A 173 9.28 -0.90 11.09
C VAL A 173 9.88 -1.79 9.99
N LEU A 174 10.18 -3.05 10.29
CA LEU A 174 10.65 -4.03 9.32
C LEU A 174 9.60 -4.27 8.22
N ALA A 175 8.34 -4.44 8.60
CA ALA A 175 7.25 -4.61 7.66
C ALA A 175 7.14 -3.42 6.70
N ARG A 176 7.30 -2.20 7.21
CA ARG A 176 7.31 -0.99 6.39
C ARG A 176 8.49 -0.95 5.42
N ILE A 177 9.70 -1.26 5.87
CA ILE A 177 10.89 -1.31 5.01
C ILE A 177 10.72 -2.38 3.92
N LEU A 178 10.22 -3.57 4.27
CA LEU A 178 9.95 -4.64 3.29
C LEU A 178 8.91 -4.23 2.24
N ALA A 179 7.89 -3.47 2.66
CA ALA A 179 6.87 -2.93 1.76
C ALA A 179 7.47 -1.93 0.77
N GLU A 180 8.26 -0.97 1.25
CA GLU A 180 8.92 0.04 0.42
C GLU A 180 9.98 -0.55 -0.52
N LEU A 181 10.66 -1.62 -0.10
CA LEU A 181 11.61 -2.37 -0.91
C LEU A 181 10.96 -3.43 -1.82
N LYS A 182 9.62 -3.58 -1.77
CA LYS A 182 8.84 -4.59 -2.51
C LYS A 182 9.25 -6.05 -2.19
N LEU A 183 9.75 -6.28 -0.99
CA LEU A 183 10.20 -7.59 -0.54
C LEU A 183 9.14 -8.37 0.26
N LEU A 184 8.00 -7.75 0.61
CA LEU A 184 6.93 -8.38 1.39
C LEU A 184 6.42 -9.70 0.79
N THR A 185 6.35 -9.77 -0.55
CA THR A 185 5.86 -10.95 -1.28
C THR A 185 6.93 -11.99 -1.58
N THR A 186 8.19 -11.72 -1.22
CA THR A 186 9.31 -12.65 -1.44
C THR A 186 9.46 -13.64 -0.30
N GLN A 187 10.12 -14.77 -0.56
CA GLN A 187 10.43 -15.79 0.47
C GLN A 187 11.27 -15.22 1.62
N ILE A 188 12.19 -14.27 1.30
CA ILE A 188 13.01 -13.56 2.28
C ILE A 188 12.13 -12.69 3.16
N GLY A 189 11.24 -11.90 2.56
CA GLY A 189 10.31 -11.03 3.31
C GLY A 189 9.42 -11.83 4.26
N GLU A 190 8.91 -12.99 3.82
CA GLU A 190 8.12 -13.89 4.67
C GLU A 190 8.90 -14.40 5.86
N THR A 191 10.12 -14.87 5.62
CA THR A 191 10.99 -15.38 6.68
C THR A 191 11.37 -14.27 7.66
N ALA A 192 11.67 -13.05 7.15
CA ALA A 192 11.98 -11.88 7.97
C ALA A 192 10.80 -11.47 8.84
N MET A 193 9.59 -11.37 8.26
CA MET A 193 8.36 -11.03 8.99
C MET A 193 8.03 -12.04 10.08
N ALA A 194 8.13 -13.32 9.76
CA ALA A 194 7.90 -14.38 10.74
C ALA A 194 8.91 -14.35 11.88
N ALA A 195 10.21 -14.18 11.59
CA ALA A 195 11.26 -14.06 12.57
C ALA A 195 11.11 -12.81 13.45
N ALA A 196 10.72 -11.66 12.86
CA ALA A 196 10.48 -10.43 13.60
C ALA A 196 9.26 -10.52 14.52
N ALA A 197 8.19 -11.23 14.09
CA ALA A 197 7.02 -11.46 14.94
C ALA A 197 7.36 -12.32 16.17
N PHE A 198 8.21 -13.35 16.04
CA PHE A 198 8.75 -14.08 17.17
C PHE A 198 9.62 -13.19 18.08
N ASN A 199 10.43 -12.32 17.47
CA ASN A 199 11.30 -11.40 18.21
C ASN A 199 10.46 -10.41 19.04
N ASP A 200 9.37 -9.85 18.48
CA ASP A 200 8.49 -8.95 19.23
C ASP A 200 7.87 -9.63 20.45
N VAL A 201 7.36 -10.84 20.31
CA VAL A 201 6.81 -11.61 21.45
C VAL A 201 7.89 -11.83 22.52
N ALA A 202 9.09 -12.23 22.11
CA ALA A 202 10.23 -12.40 23.03
C ALA A 202 10.64 -11.08 23.69
N ALA A 203 10.64 -9.98 22.94
CA ALA A 203 10.97 -8.65 23.44
C ALA A 203 9.99 -8.20 24.54
N TRP A 204 8.68 -8.47 24.37
CA TRP A 204 7.68 -8.18 25.40
C TRP A 204 7.90 -8.98 26.69
N ILE A 205 8.24 -10.26 26.58
CA ILE A 205 8.55 -11.10 27.75
C ILE A 205 9.82 -10.59 28.45
N LEU A 206 10.86 -10.30 27.68
CA LEU A 206 12.12 -9.78 28.23
C LEU A 206 11.96 -8.38 28.84
N LEU A 207 11.12 -7.52 28.26
CA LEU A 207 10.80 -6.21 28.82
C LEU A 207 10.06 -6.34 30.14
N ALA A 208 9.03 -7.22 30.22
CA ALA A 208 8.31 -7.45 31.46
C ALA A 208 9.28 -7.96 32.57
N LEU A 209 10.20 -8.85 32.22
CA LEU A 209 11.25 -9.32 33.14
C LEU A 209 12.17 -8.17 33.58
N ALA A 210 12.64 -7.33 32.64
CA ALA A 210 13.52 -6.19 32.95
C ALA A 210 12.85 -5.19 33.88
N VAL A 211 11.56 -4.87 33.65
CA VAL A 211 10.77 -3.97 34.50
C VAL A 211 10.55 -4.57 35.89
N ALA A 212 10.23 -5.86 35.98
CA ALA A 212 10.06 -6.56 37.26
C ALA A 212 11.37 -6.56 38.10
N LEU A 213 12.52 -6.68 37.46
CA LEU A 213 13.83 -6.60 38.12
C LEU A 213 14.14 -5.18 38.58
N ALA A 214 13.87 -4.16 37.72
CA ALA A 214 14.12 -2.74 38.03
C ALA A 214 13.24 -2.20 39.17
N GLY A 215 12.11 -2.80 39.46
CA GLY A 215 11.21 -2.42 40.57
C GLY A 215 11.83 -2.59 41.97
N ASN A 216 12.95 -3.27 42.10
CA ASN A 216 13.64 -3.51 43.36
C ASN A 216 14.55 -2.33 43.84
N GLY A 217 14.85 -1.35 42.99
CA GLY A 217 15.74 -0.22 43.25
C GLY A 217 15.08 1.08 43.78
N GLY A 218 13.86 1.06 44.30
CA GLY A 218 13.11 2.26 44.72
C GLY A 218 13.69 3.00 45.93
N GLU A 219 13.49 4.32 45.99
CA GLU A 219 13.98 5.33 46.96
C GLU A 219 13.70 5.07 48.46
N SER A 220 12.90 4.10 48.80
CA SER A 220 12.69 3.66 50.18
C SER A 220 13.75 2.64 50.53
N GLY A 221 14.76 2.99 51.32
CA GLY A 221 15.90 2.16 51.73
C GLY A 221 15.60 0.80 52.37
N ALA A 222 14.44 0.23 52.17
CA ALA A 222 14.09 -1.16 52.47
C ALA A 222 14.49 -2.02 51.30
N LYS A 223 15.43 -2.92 51.44
CA LYS A 223 15.77 -4.01 50.52
C LYS A 223 14.48 -4.82 50.28
N LYS A 224 13.74 -4.50 49.19
CA LYS A 224 12.61 -5.33 48.77
C LYS A 224 13.16 -6.72 48.46
N SER A 225 12.52 -7.75 49.04
CA SER A 225 12.98 -9.12 48.85
C SER A 225 12.87 -9.50 47.35
N PRO A 226 13.77 -10.33 46.82
CA PRO A 226 13.69 -10.82 45.43
C PRO A 226 12.37 -11.53 45.11
N LEU A 227 11.61 -11.95 46.14
CA LEU A 227 10.28 -12.54 46.04
C LEU A 227 9.24 -11.59 45.45
N VAL A 228 9.40 -10.24 45.58
CA VAL A 228 8.48 -9.25 44.99
C VAL A 228 8.50 -9.33 43.49
N SER A 229 9.71 -9.44 42.87
CA SER A 229 9.81 -9.56 41.40
C SER A 229 9.19 -10.86 40.90
N LEU A 230 9.31 -11.95 41.66
CA LEU A 230 8.66 -13.21 41.36
C LEU A 230 7.13 -13.10 41.40
N TRP A 231 6.58 -12.39 42.43
CA TRP A 231 5.14 -12.15 42.54
C TRP A 231 4.62 -11.26 41.40
N VAL A 232 5.33 -10.21 41.02
CA VAL A 232 4.99 -9.35 39.85
C VAL A 232 4.96 -10.20 38.58
N MET A 233 5.94 -11.07 38.34
CA MET A 233 5.98 -11.93 37.18
C MET A 233 4.84 -12.97 37.20
N LEU A 234 4.57 -13.58 38.33
CA LEU A 234 3.50 -14.58 38.48
C LEU A 234 2.11 -13.95 38.29
N SER A 235 1.89 -12.73 38.85
CA SER A 235 0.64 -11.98 38.65
C SER A 235 0.49 -11.51 37.19
N GLY A 236 1.57 -11.16 36.50
CA GLY A 236 1.57 -10.87 35.07
C GLY A 236 1.16 -12.08 34.23
N VAL A 237 1.69 -13.27 34.52
CA VAL A 237 1.28 -14.52 33.87
C VAL A 237 -0.20 -14.83 34.19
N GLY A 238 -0.64 -14.62 35.43
CA GLY A 238 -2.04 -14.75 35.82
C GLY A 238 -2.95 -13.79 35.07
N PHE A 239 -2.52 -12.55 34.87
CA PHE A 239 -3.24 -11.55 34.06
C PHE A 239 -3.39 -12.01 32.61
N VAL A 240 -2.31 -12.47 31.96
CA VAL A 240 -2.38 -13.00 30.59
C VAL A 240 -3.31 -14.19 30.51
N ALA A 241 -3.24 -15.14 31.46
CA ALA A 241 -4.15 -16.28 31.53
C ALA A 241 -5.61 -15.83 31.67
N PHE A 242 -5.90 -14.89 32.58
CA PHE A 242 -7.23 -14.29 32.75
C PHE A 242 -7.74 -13.65 31.44
N MET A 243 -6.92 -12.87 30.75
CA MET A 243 -7.26 -12.23 29.49
C MET A 243 -7.59 -13.27 28.40
N LEU A 244 -6.82 -14.34 28.29
CA LEU A 244 -7.04 -15.38 27.27
C LEU A 244 -8.22 -16.30 27.59
N VAL A 245 -8.46 -16.60 28.87
CA VAL A 245 -9.49 -17.56 29.29
C VAL A 245 -10.86 -16.89 29.52
N VAL A 246 -10.89 -15.67 30.09
CA VAL A 246 -12.14 -14.99 30.47
C VAL A 246 -12.50 -13.88 29.48
N ILE A 247 -11.55 -12.97 29.19
CA ILE A 247 -11.85 -11.79 28.36
C ILE A 247 -12.00 -12.15 26.89
N ARG A 248 -11.17 -13.05 26.37
CA ARG A 248 -11.24 -13.47 24.96
C ARG A 248 -12.60 -14.07 24.56
N PRO A 249 -13.23 -14.97 25.31
CA PRO A 249 -14.61 -15.41 25.03
C PRO A 249 -15.64 -14.28 25.11
N GLY A 250 -15.46 -13.37 26.09
CA GLY A 250 -16.30 -12.17 26.21
C GLY A 250 -16.20 -11.26 24.98
N MET A 251 -14.99 -11.01 24.50
CA MET A 251 -14.77 -10.21 23.28
C MET A 251 -15.29 -10.91 22.01
N LYS A 252 -15.27 -12.24 21.95
CA LYS A 252 -15.94 -12.98 20.87
C LYS A 252 -17.44 -12.79 20.89
N TRP A 253 -18.05 -12.74 22.07
CA TRP A 253 -19.48 -12.47 22.22
C TRP A 253 -19.82 -11.00 21.84
N VAL A 254 -19.01 -10.03 22.28
CA VAL A 254 -19.13 -8.61 21.90
C VAL A 254 -19.03 -8.45 20.38
N ALA A 255 -18.05 -9.06 19.76
CA ALA A 255 -17.86 -8.99 18.30
C ALA A 255 -19.03 -9.59 17.52
N LYS A 256 -19.60 -10.72 17.98
CA LYS A 256 -20.78 -11.33 17.35
C LYS A 256 -22.04 -10.45 17.46
N ARG A 257 -22.24 -9.76 18.60
CA ARG A 257 -23.36 -8.85 18.79
C ARG A 257 -23.16 -7.47 18.19
N GLY A 258 -21.90 -7.06 18.08
CA GLY A 258 -21.51 -5.76 17.50
C GLY A 258 -21.60 -5.69 15.98
N SER A 259 -21.66 -6.83 15.30
CA SER A 259 -21.83 -6.94 13.82
C SER A 259 -23.11 -7.70 13.52
N PRO A 260 -24.32 -7.08 13.64
CA PRO A 260 -25.55 -7.66 13.10
C PRO A 260 -25.51 -7.59 11.57
N GLU A 261 -26.37 -8.36 10.89
CA GLU A 261 -26.45 -8.53 9.43
C GLU A 261 -26.52 -7.25 8.56
N ASN A 262 -26.68 -6.08 9.19
CA ASN A 262 -26.78 -4.77 8.52
C ASN A 262 -25.50 -3.92 8.68
N ASP A 263 -24.34 -4.41 8.35
CA ASP A 263 -23.10 -3.65 8.06
C ASP A 263 -22.66 -2.48 8.99
N VAL A 264 -23.36 -2.15 10.07
CA VAL A 264 -23.04 -1.03 10.98
C VAL A 264 -22.61 -1.54 12.35
N VAL A 265 -21.32 -1.41 12.68
CA VAL A 265 -20.84 -1.65 14.05
C VAL A 265 -21.38 -0.58 14.97
N ARG A 266 -22.15 -0.98 15.99
CA ARG A 266 -22.71 -0.05 16.99
C ARG A 266 -21.62 0.65 17.77
N GLU A 267 -21.69 1.97 17.86
CA GLU A 267 -20.71 2.81 18.57
C GLU A 267 -20.48 2.41 20.02
N SER A 268 -21.54 1.94 20.71
CA SER A 268 -21.45 1.47 22.10
C SER A 268 -20.43 0.35 22.31
N TYR A 269 -20.27 -0.58 21.35
CA TYR A 269 -19.29 -1.65 21.46
C TYR A 269 -17.86 -1.17 21.17
N VAL A 270 -17.70 -0.17 20.31
CA VAL A 270 -16.41 0.51 20.10
C VAL A 270 -15.98 1.22 21.39
N CYS A 271 -16.87 2.03 21.99
CA CYS A 271 -16.60 2.71 23.26
C CYS A 271 -16.28 1.74 24.40
N LEU A 272 -17.05 0.64 24.51
CA LEU A 272 -16.77 -0.42 25.49
C LEU A 272 -15.37 -1.03 25.29
N THR A 273 -14.98 -1.27 24.04
CA THR A 273 -13.65 -1.82 23.73
C THR A 273 -12.55 -0.85 24.11
N LEU A 274 -12.70 0.44 23.77
CA LEU A 274 -11.71 1.47 24.12
C LEU A 274 -11.59 1.66 25.65
N ALA A 275 -12.71 1.62 26.36
CA ALA A 275 -12.70 1.61 27.82
C ALA A 275 -11.99 0.36 28.38
N GLY A 276 -12.21 -0.81 27.76
CA GLY A 276 -11.52 -2.05 28.12
C GLY A 276 -10.00 -1.96 27.94
N VAL A 277 -9.52 -1.26 26.92
CA VAL A 277 -8.07 -0.97 26.73
C VAL A 277 -7.51 -0.18 27.89
N MET A 278 -8.20 0.89 28.31
CA MET A 278 -7.77 1.75 29.43
C MET A 278 -7.75 0.98 30.75
N VAL A 279 -8.81 0.21 31.04
CA VAL A 279 -8.91 -0.62 32.24
C VAL A 279 -7.81 -1.70 32.26
N SER A 280 -7.55 -2.34 31.15
CA SER A 280 -6.51 -3.35 31.01
C SER A 280 -5.10 -2.76 31.23
N GLY A 281 -4.83 -1.56 30.68
CA GLY A 281 -3.61 -0.82 30.95
C GLY A 281 -3.42 -0.46 32.42
N PHE A 282 -4.49 0.04 33.08
CA PHE A 282 -4.47 0.34 34.50
C PHE A 282 -4.24 -0.92 35.36
N ALA A 283 -4.86 -2.04 35.02
CA ALA A 283 -4.69 -3.30 35.75
C ALA A 283 -3.23 -3.79 35.72
N THR A 284 -2.51 -3.66 34.60
CA THR A 284 -1.10 -4.04 34.53
C THR A 284 -0.19 -3.07 35.24
N ASP A 285 -0.53 -1.79 35.26
CA ASP A 285 0.19 -0.78 36.07
C ASP A 285 0.07 -1.07 37.57
N LEU A 286 -1.14 -1.45 38.04
CA LEU A 286 -1.36 -1.91 39.42
C LEU A 286 -0.53 -3.13 39.80
N ILE A 287 -0.31 -4.06 38.89
CA ILE A 287 0.53 -5.26 39.10
C ILE A 287 2.02 -4.86 39.21
N GLY A 288 2.40 -3.68 38.72
CA GLY A 288 3.79 -3.22 38.64
C GLY A 288 4.47 -3.52 37.31
N ILE A 289 3.68 -3.91 36.29
CA ILE A 289 4.09 -4.03 34.89
C ILE A 289 3.56 -2.78 34.19
N HIS A 290 4.28 -2.25 33.21
CA HIS A 290 3.87 -1.01 32.53
C HIS A 290 2.51 -1.15 31.83
N SER A 291 1.69 -0.07 31.85
CA SER A 291 0.31 -0.03 31.31
C SER A 291 0.18 -0.45 29.84
N ILE A 292 1.20 -0.20 29.01
CA ILE A 292 1.20 -0.58 27.60
C ILE A 292 1.10 -2.11 27.38
N PHE A 293 1.60 -2.91 28.32
CA PHE A 293 1.51 -4.37 28.23
C PHE A 293 0.06 -4.86 28.31
N GLY A 294 -0.73 -4.24 29.19
CA GLY A 294 -2.17 -4.54 29.32
C GLY A 294 -2.94 -4.25 28.05
N ALA A 295 -2.68 -3.09 27.43
CA ALA A 295 -3.30 -2.70 26.18
C ALA A 295 -2.96 -3.67 25.05
N PHE A 296 -1.69 -4.08 24.95
CA PHE A 296 -1.23 -5.06 23.95
C PHE A 296 -1.91 -6.43 24.14
N VAL A 297 -1.94 -6.94 25.36
CA VAL A 297 -2.58 -8.23 25.66
C VAL A 297 -4.08 -8.18 25.42
N PHE A 298 -4.74 -7.06 25.74
CA PHE A 298 -6.16 -6.87 25.44
C PHE A 298 -6.42 -6.92 23.92
N GLY A 299 -5.57 -6.28 23.10
CA GLY A 299 -5.61 -6.38 21.63
C GLY A 299 -5.54 -7.82 21.12
N LEU A 300 -4.74 -8.70 21.76
CA LEU A 300 -4.66 -10.12 21.41
C LEU A 300 -5.96 -10.89 21.70
N THR A 301 -6.84 -10.40 22.58
CA THR A 301 -8.10 -11.07 22.95
C THR A 301 -9.20 -10.87 21.91
N ILE A 302 -9.14 -9.83 21.10
CA ILE A 302 -10.15 -9.50 20.11
C ILE A 302 -10.10 -10.53 18.96
N PRO A 303 -11.26 -11.07 18.55
CA PRO A 303 -11.32 -12.04 17.46
C PRO A 303 -10.88 -11.38 16.15
N LYS A 304 -10.02 -12.07 15.42
CA LYS A 304 -9.44 -11.60 14.14
C LYS A 304 -10.25 -12.06 12.93
N ASP A 305 -11.15 -13.01 13.17
CA ASP A 305 -12.08 -13.53 12.18
C ASP A 305 -13.35 -12.66 12.22
N GLY A 306 -13.57 -11.80 11.23
CA GLY A 306 -14.73 -10.93 11.14
C GLY A 306 -14.39 -9.43 10.97
N GLU A 307 -15.39 -8.63 10.66
CA GLU A 307 -15.28 -7.20 10.35
C GLU A 307 -15.05 -6.30 11.59
N PHE A 308 -15.45 -6.75 12.77
CA PHE A 308 -15.38 -5.94 14.00
C PHE A 308 -13.97 -5.41 14.27
N GLY A 309 -12.96 -6.28 14.24
CA GLY A 309 -11.57 -5.89 14.45
C GLY A 309 -11.05 -4.94 13.39
N GLN A 310 -11.41 -5.17 12.13
CA GLN A 310 -10.98 -4.32 11.02
C GLN A 310 -11.59 -2.92 11.09
N ARG A 311 -12.89 -2.81 11.32
CA ARG A 311 -13.58 -1.52 11.48
C ARG A 311 -13.09 -0.75 12.72
N LEU A 312 -12.74 -1.47 13.79
CA LEU A 312 -12.15 -0.86 14.98
C LEU A 312 -10.78 -0.23 14.65
N ILE A 313 -9.94 -0.93 13.88
CA ILE A 313 -8.65 -0.42 13.42
C ILE A 313 -8.88 0.83 12.56
N GLU A 314 -9.74 0.76 11.55
CA GLU A 314 -10.02 1.87 10.62
C GLU A 314 -10.47 3.16 11.35
N ARG A 315 -11.24 3.02 12.44
CA ARG A 315 -11.73 4.20 13.21
C ARG A 315 -10.67 4.87 14.07
N ILE A 316 -9.69 4.12 14.57
CA ILE A 316 -8.72 4.65 15.56
C ILE A 316 -7.32 4.83 14.99
N GLU A 317 -6.93 4.07 13.96
CA GLU A 317 -5.56 4.03 13.45
C GLU A 317 -5.08 5.40 12.96
N ASP A 318 -5.88 6.13 12.21
CA ASP A 318 -5.50 7.43 11.65
C ASP A 318 -5.24 8.47 12.75
N PHE A 319 -6.08 8.50 13.79
CA PHE A 319 -5.90 9.41 14.91
C PHE A 319 -4.68 9.06 15.75
N VAL A 320 -4.52 7.78 16.07
CA VAL A 320 -3.39 7.30 16.88
C VAL A 320 -2.07 7.45 16.13
N SER A 321 -1.99 6.96 14.89
CA SER A 321 -0.76 6.96 14.10
C SER A 321 -0.45 8.33 13.47
N GLY A 322 -1.47 9.16 13.22
CA GLY A 322 -1.33 10.47 12.59
C GLY A 322 -1.01 11.61 13.56
N LEU A 323 -1.58 11.56 14.76
CA LEU A 323 -1.48 12.64 15.75
C LEU A 323 -0.71 12.21 17.03
N LEU A 324 -1.13 11.11 17.66
CA LEU A 324 -0.62 10.78 19.00
C LEU A 324 0.76 10.10 18.98
N LEU A 325 1.00 9.18 18.05
CA LEU A 325 2.26 8.46 17.98
C LEU A 325 3.46 9.35 17.64
N PRO A 326 3.37 10.34 16.72
CA PRO A 326 4.43 11.32 16.51
C PRO A 326 4.82 12.09 17.77
N LEU A 327 3.85 12.39 18.67
CA LEU A 327 4.16 13.02 19.94
C LEU A 327 5.05 12.14 20.83
N TYR A 328 4.78 10.83 20.87
CA TYR A 328 5.60 9.90 21.66
C TYR A 328 7.05 9.81 21.13
N PHE A 329 7.23 9.71 19.81
CA PHE A 329 8.58 9.67 19.24
C PHE A 329 9.31 10.99 19.42
N ALA A 330 8.62 12.11 19.22
CA ALA A 330 9.22 13.43 19.43
C ALA A 330 9.56 13.69 20.91
N THR A 331 8.73 13.28 21.86
CA THR A 331 9.04 13.39 23.29
C THR A 331 10.24 12.54 23.68
N SER A 332 10.40 11.36 23.10
CA SER A 332 11.62 10.55 23.28
C SER A 332 12.85 11.26 22.73
N GLY A 333 12.72 11.91 21.57
CA GLY A 333 13.78 12.76 20.99
C GLY A 333 14.08 13.99 21.86
N LEU A 334 13.05 14.67 22.40
CA LEU A 334 13.19 15.80 23.34
C LEU A 334 13.97 15.42 24.63
N LYS A 335 13.78 14.17 25.09
CA LYS A 335 14.53 13.64 26.24
C LYS A 335 16.00 13.32 25.91
N THR A 336 16.37 13.29 24.62
CA THR A 336 17.71 12.92 24.15
C THR A 336 18.59 14.15 24.05
N ASP A 337 19.60 14.25 24.91
CA ASP A 337 20.59 15.32 24.89
C ASP A 337 21.93 14.79 24.36
N VAL A 338 22.17 14.98 23.07
CA VAL A 338 23.41 14.58 22.41
C VAL A 338 24.64 15.36 22.94
N ALA A 339 24.43 16.56 23.48
CA ALA A 339 25.50 17.37 24.04
C ALA A 339 26.07 16.79 25.35
N LYS A 340 25.40 15.84 25.98
CA LYS A 340 25.90 15.09 27.15
C LYS A 340 26.92 14.03 26.78
N ILE A 341 26.97 13.60 25.51
CA ILE A 341 28.04 12.73 25.01
C ILE A 341 29.32 13.55 24.86
N ARG A 342 30.11 13.60 25.92
CA ARG A 342 31.32 14.43 25.97
C ARG A 342 32.59 13.56 26.08
N GLY A 343 33.62 13.96 25.32
CA GLY A 343 34.92 13.28 25.33
C GLY A 343 35.04 12.09 24.38
N ALA A 344 36.26 11.70 24.06
CA ALA A 344 36.56 10.62 23.12
C ALA A 344 36.08 9.25 23.63
N ALA A 345 36.03 9.04 24.95
CA ALA A 345 35.56 7.80 25.56
C ALA A 345 34.06 7.55 25.28
N SER A 346 33.19 8.55 25.43
CA SER A 346 31.75 8.45 25.22
C SER A 346 31.40 8.24 23.73
N TRP A 347 32.11 8.94 22.82
CA TRP A 347 31.98 8.68 21.37
C TRP A 347 32.52 7.31 20.98
N GLY A 348 33.60 6.84 21.61
CA GLY A 348 34.12 5.48 21.45
C GLY A 348 33.12 4.43 21.94
N MET A 349 32.39 4.69 23.04
CA MET A 349 31.31 3.81 23.53
C MET A 349 30.12 3.79 22.57
N LEU A 350 29.72 4.92 22.00
CA LEU A 350 28.71 4.96 20.95
C LEU A 350 29.11 4.06 19.76
N GLY A 351 30.35 4.20 19.28
CA GLY A 351 30.89 3.35 18.21
C GLY A 351 30.88 1.87 18.58
N LEU A 352 31.32 1.53 19.79
CA LEU A 352 31.33 0.15 20.29
C LEU A 352 29.93 -0.44 20.34
N VAL A 353 28.94 0.31 20.87
CA VAL A 353 27.53 -0.13 20.95
C VAL A 353 26.95 -0.37 19.57
N ILE A 354 27.16 0.57 18.61
CA ILE A 354 26.68 0.44 17.23
C ILE A 354 27.28 -0.80 16.55
N VAL A 355 28.60 -0.96 16.63
CA VAL A 355 29.30 -2.09 16.02
C VAL A 355 28.83 -3.42 16.62
N THR A 356 28.71 -3.48 17.94
CA THR A 356 28.26 -4.69 18.65
C THR A 356 26.81 -5.03 18.33
N ALA A 357 25.91 -4.04 18.28
CA ALA A 357 24.52 -4.23 17.90
C ALA A 357 24.41 -4.78 16.47
N CYS A 358 25.11 -4.15 15.51
CA CYS A 358 25.11 -4.57 14.11
C CYS A 358 25.72 -5.96 13.94
N LEU A 359 26.94 -6.19 14.46
CA LEU A 359 27.61 -7.48 14.29
C LEU A 359 26.85 -8.62 14.96
N GLY A 360 26.41 -8.44 16.21
CA GLY A 360 25.65 -9.46 16.93
C GLY A 360 24.38 -9.87 16.18
N LYS A 361 23.64 -8.90 15.66
CA LYS A 361 22.39 -9.12 14.93
C LYS A 361 22.65 -9.75 13.56
N ILE A 362 23.51 -9.14 12.75
CA ILE A 362 23.78 -9.58 11.38
C ILE A 362 24.45 -10.96 11.37
N VAL A 363 25.49 -11.17 12.18
CA VAL A 363 26.20 -12.46 12.22
C VAL A 363 25.32 -13.56 12.78
N GLY A 364 24.57 -13.30 13.87
CA GLY A 364 23.68 -14.30 14.46
C GLY A 364 22.59 -14.74 13.50
N THR A 365 21.91 -13.79 12.85
CA THR A 365 20.87 -14.07 11.87
C THR A 365 21.44 -14.76 10.62
N PHE A 366 22.58 -14.29 10.11
CA PHE A 366 23.26 -14.85 8.95
C PHE A 366 23.64 -16.32 9.19
N ALA A 367 24.32 -16.60 10.31
CA ALA A 367 24.75 -17.96 10.64
C ALA A 367 23.53 -18.92 10.73
N ALA A 368 22.48 -18.51 11.44
CA ALA A 368 21.27 -19.32 11.55
C ALA A 368 20.58 -19.53 10.18
N ALA A 369 20.52 -18.50 9.33
CA ALA A 369 19.91 -18.61 8.00
C ALA A 369 20.72 -19.56 7.09
N VAL A 370 22.04 -19.49 7.11
CA VAL A 370 22.92 -20.40 6.35
C VAL A 370 22.78 -21.86 6.86
N MET A 371 22.69 -22.08 8.17
CA MET A 371 22.44 -23.42 8.74
C MET A 371 21.10 -24.03 8.26
N VAL A 372 20.13 -23.18 7.97
CA VAL A 372 18.81 -23.60 7.45
C VAL A 372 18.79 -23.66 5.89
N LYS A 373 19.98 -23.61 5.28
CA LYS A 373 20.19 -23.70 3.81
C LYS A 373 19.60 -22.53 3.00
N VAL A 374 19.52 -21.33 3.58
CA VAL A 374 19.22 -20.11 2.83
C VAL A 374 20.49 -19.68 2.06
N PRO A 375 20.38 -19.27 0.78
CA PRO A 375 21.55 -18.78 0.02
C PRO A 375 22.26 -17.64 0.75
N ALA A 376 23.60 -17.60 0.72
CA ALA A 376 24.41 -16.66 1.51
C ALA A 376 24.01 -15.17 1.28
N ARG A 377 23.70 -14.80 0.04
CA ARG A 377 23.25 -13.45 -0.30
C ARG A 377 21.91 -13.10 0.36
N GLU A 378 20.95 -14.03 0.35
CA GLU A 378 19.65 -13.88 0.99
C GLU A 378 19.77 -13.90 2.52
N ALA A 379 20.64 -14.77 3.04
CA ALA A 379 20.95 -14.84 4.47
C ALA A 379 21.56 -13.53 5.00
N LEU A 380 22.45 -12.90 4.23
CA LEU A 380 23.03 -11.58 4.57
C LEU A 380 21.97 -10.47 4.53
N THR A 381 21.11 -10.48 3.49
CA THR A 381 19.97 -9.57 3.40
C THR A 381 19.06 -9.69 4.61
N LEU A 382 18.75 -10.92 5.02
CA LEU A 382 17.95 -11.20 6.21
C LEU A 382 18.62 -10.66 7.48
N GLY A 383 19.95 -10.80 7.62
CA GLY A 383 20.74 -10.22 8.72
C GLY A 383 20.56 -8.71 8.83
N PHE A 384 20.67 -7.99 7.71
CA PHE A 384 20.45 -6.55 7.70
C PHE A 384 19.00 -6.16 7.99
N LEU A 385 18.03 -6.89 7.44
CA LEU A 385 16.60 -6.66 7.71
C LEU A 385 16.27 -6.82 9.20
N MET A 386 16.82 -7.83 9.85
CA MET A 386 16.62 -8.07 11.29
C MET A 386 17.32 -7.04 12.18
N ASN A 387 18.18 -6.19 11.64
CA ASN A 387 18.85 -5.11 12.39
C ASN A 387 18.01 -3.84 12.57
N THR A 388 16.74 -3.86 12.13
CA THR A 388 15.81 -2.75 12.31
C THR A 388 15.40 -2.56 13.76
N LYS A 389 15.56 -1.35 14.26
CA LYS A 389 15.15 -0.90 15.58
C LYS A 389 13.92 0.01 15.48
N GLY A 390 13.18 0.19 16.55
CA GLY A 390 11.98 1.03 16.51
C GLY A 390 11.28 1.25 17.84
N LEU A 391 9.95 1.23 17.81
CA LEU A 391 9.11 1.64 18.93
C LEU A 391 9.42 0.88 20.22
N VAL A 392 9.43 -0.47 20.16
CA VAL A 392 9.61 -1.31 21.36
C VAL A 392 10.93 -1.02 22.05
N GLU A 393 11.99 -0.75 21.28
CA GLU A 393 13.28 -0.36 21.84
C GLU A 393 13.21 0.98 22.55
N LEU A 394 12.59 2.00 21.94
CA LEU A 394 12.44 3.31 22.60
C LEU A 394 11.60 3.21 23.87
N ILE A 395 10.60 2.33 23.89
CA ILE A 395 9.83 2.05 25.12
C ILE A 395 10.75 1.49 26.20
N VAL A 396 11.59 0.49 25.86
CA VAL A 396 12.57 -0.08 26.79
C VAL A 396 13.50 1.00 27.30
N LEU A 397 14.03 1.85 26.43
CA LEU A 397 14.97 2.92 26.81
C LEU A 397 14.29 3.97 27.71
N ASN A 398 13.08 4.41 27.37
CA ASN A 398 12.34 5.38 28.20
C ASN A 398 12.01 4.82 29.59
N ILE A 399 11.56 3.55 29.67
CA ILE A 399 11.32 2.88 30.96
C ILE A 399 12.63 2.75 31.74
N GLY A 400 13.74 2.38 31.10
CA GLY A 400 15.07 2.31 31.72
C GLY A 400 15.51 3.65 32.31
N LYS A 401 15.20 4.77 31.62
CA LYS A 401 15.47 6.13 32.09
C LYS A 401 14.55 6.50 33.26
N GLU A 402 13.26 6.24 33.17
CA GLU A 402 12.27 6.52 34.24
C GLU A 402 12.57 5.76 35.54
N LYS A 403 13.00 4.48 35.39
CA LYS A 403 13.43 3.64 36.54
C LYS A 403 14.87 3.95 37.05
N LYS A 404 15.53 4.99 36.47
CA LYS A 404 16.90 5.39 36.82
C LYS A 404 17.94 4.28 36.60
N VAL A 405 17.67 3.28 35.77
CA VAL A 405 18.63 2.25 35.35
C VAL A 405 19.61 2.80 34.32
N LEU A 406 19.13 3.72 33.44
CA LEU A 406 19.92 4.41 32.44
C LEU A 406 20.11 5.87 32.82
N ASN A 407 21.39 6.36 32.82
CA ASN A 407 21.68 7.78 32.90
C ASN A 407 21.42 8.46 31.54
N ASP A 408 21.38 9.80 31.53
CA ASP A 408 21.08 10.59 30.32
C ASP A 408 22.08 10.33 29.18
N GLU A 409 23.34 10.09 29.50
CA GLU A 409 24.39 9.85 28.52
C GLU A 409 24.22 8.47 27.85
N THR A 410 24.00 7.39 28.62
CA THR A 410 23.76 6.04 28.11
C THR A 410 22.44 6.01 27.31
N PHE A 411 21.41 6.72 27.79
CA PHE A 411 20.14 6.87 27.07
C PHE A 411 20.37 7.50 25.68
N ALA A 412 21.13 8.61 25.60
CA ALA A 412 21.43 9.27 24.34
C ALA A 412 22.23 8.36 23.39
N ILE A 413 23.22 7.62 23.90
CA ILE A 413 24.02 6.65 23.14
C ILE A 413 23.12 5.57 22.53
N LEU A 414 22.19 5.01 23.31
CA LEU A 414 21.31 3.94 22.84
C LEU A 414 20.25 4.44 21.83
N VAL A 415 19.70 5.65 22.01
CA VAL A 415 18.78 6.26 21.04
C VAL A 415 19.49 6.53 19.72
N LEU A 416 20.73 7.07 19.75
CA LEU A 416 21.51 7.28 18.53
C LEU A 416 21.88 5.96 17.85
N MET A 417 22.20 4.91 18.61
CA MET A 417 22.42 3.56 18.07
C MET A 417 21.18 3.05 17.35
N ALA A 418 20.00 3.17 17.95
CA ALA A 418 18.74 2.75 17.35
C ALA A 418 18.44 3.47 16.03
N LEU A 419 18.64 4.80 16.00
CA LEU A 419 18.50 5.59 14.79
C LEU A 419 19.48 5.15 13.69
N PHE A 420 20.76 5.01 14.05
CA PHE A 420 21.82 4.65 13.09
C PHE A 420 21.59 3.24 12.49
N THR A 421 21.32 2.25 13.32
CA THR A 421 21.09 0.86 12.87
C THR A 421 19.88 0.75 11.93
N THR A 422 18.81 1.48 12.24
CA THR A 422 17.61 1.49 11.39
C THR A 422 17.85 2.25 10.09
N PHE A 423 18.55 3.39 10.17
CA PHE A 423 18.88 4.21 8.99
C PHE A 423 19.73 3.44 7.97
N ILE A 424 20.76 2.70 8.44
CA ILE A 424 21.67 1.95 7.54
C ILE A 424 21.02 0.70 6.91
N THR A 425 19.93 0.20 7.48
CA THR A 425 19.29 -1.05 7.00
C THR A 425 18.81 -0.92 5.58
N THR A 426 18.02 0.12 5.25
CA THR A 426 17.44 0.30 3.91
C THR A 426 18.50 0.39 2.81
N PRO A 427 19.53 1.27 2.88
CA PRO A 427 20.56 1.35 1.85
C PRO A 427 21.39 0.06 1.73
N SER A 428 21.68 -0.62 2.85
CA SER A 428 22.44 -1.87 2.83
C SER A 428 21.66 -2.99 2.12
N VAL A 429 20.37 -3.13 2.39
CA VAL A 429 19.52 -4.11 1.71
C VAL A 429 19.44 -3.82 0.22
N MET A 430 19.27 -2.55 -0.18
CA MET A 430 19.26 -2.17 -1.60
C MET A 430 20.58 -2.47 -2.31
N ALA A 431 21.73 -2.34 -1.63
CA ALA A 431 23.04 -2.64 -2.20
C ALA A 431 23.26 -4.14 -2.39
N ILE A 432 22.80 -4.97 -1.43
CA ILE A 432 23.03 -6.42 -1.42
C ILE A 432 21.98 -7.14 -2.28
N TYR A 433 20.73 -6.82 -2.08
CA TYR A 433 19.61 -7.48 -2.74
C TYR A 433 19.18 -6.70 -3.98
N LYS A 434 19.72 -7.07 -5.14
CA LYS A 434 19.18 -6.68 -6.43
C LYS A 434 18.23 -7.80 -6.87
N PRO A 435 16.91 -7.60 -6.93
CA PRO A 435 16.03 -8.57 -7.56
C PRO A 435 16.58 -8.82 -8.97
N ALA A 436 16.62 -10.08 -9.38
CA ALA A 436 17.09 -10.43 -10.71
C ALA A 436 16.22 -9.69 -11.73
N ARG A 437 16.72 -8.58 -12.26
CA ARG A 437 16.09 -7.92 -13.42
C ARG A 437 16.18 -8.93 -14.56
N GLY A 438 15.01 -9.46 -14.93
CA GLY A 438 14.90 -10.31 -16.10
C GLY A 438 15.55 -9.59 -17.28
N THR A 439 16.45 -10.27 -17.96
CA THR A 439 16.95 -9.83 -19.26
C THR A 439 15.72 -9.57 -20.13
N HIS A 440 15.58 -8.35 -20.66
CA HIS A 440 14.51 -7.97 -21.59
C HIS A 440 14.50 -8.96 -22.78
N ARG A 441 13.74 -10.05 -22.61
CA ARG A 441 13.43 -10.93 -23.73
C ARG A 441 12.22 -10.33 -24.44
N LYS A 442 12.33 -10.17 -25.75
CA LYS A 442 11.24 -9.73 -26.63
C LYS A 442 10.01 -10.61 -26.36
N LEU A 443 8.94 -10.02 -25.85
CA LEU A 443 7.62 -10.63 -25.84
C LEU A 443 6.99 -10.42 -27.23
N LYS A 444 6.18 -11.38 -27.66
CA LYS A 444 5.49 -11.33 -28.95
C LYS A 444 4.17 -10.57 -28.77
N ASP A 445 3.80 -9.75 -29.75
CA ASP A 445 2.50 -9.11 -29.86
C ASP A 445 1.45 -10.14 -30.31
N LEU A 446 0.17 -9.86 -30.11
CA LEU A 446 -0.94 -10.74 -30.54
C LEU A 446 -0.94 -10.94 -32.06
N SER A 447 -0.60 -9.87 -32.81
CA SER A 447 -0.55 -9.86 -34.27
C SER A 447 0.73 -10.48 -34.87
N ALA A 448 1.79 -10.69 -34.08
CA ALA A 448 3.09 -11.15 -34.58
C ALA A 448 3.25 -12.69 -34.64
N SER A 449 2.23 -13.48 -34.33
CA SER A 449 2.28 -14.93 -34.34
C SER A 449 1.78 -15.50 -35.67
N GLU A 450 2.64 -15.56 -36.69
CA GLU A 450 2.34 -16.25 -37.97
C GLU A 450 2.06 -17.76 -37.83
N ASP A 451 2.44 -18.39 -36.70
CA ASP A 451 2.14 -19.76 -36.29
C ASP A 451 1.10 -19.87 -35.17
N SER A 452 0.01 -19.11 -35.29
CA SER A 452 -1.00 -18.91 -34.21
C SER A 452 -1.78 -20.16 -33.81
N SER A 453 -1.65 -21.28 -34.50
CA SER A 453 -2.40 -22.53 -34.22
C SER A 453 -1.88 -23.36 -33.05
N LYS A 454 -0.71 -23.03 -32.46
CA LYS A 454 -0.06 -23.83 -31.40
C LYS A 454 0.39 -23.08 -30.16
N GLU A 455 0.26 -21.75 -30.08
CA GLU A 455 0.71 -20.99 -28.89
C GLU A 455 -0.39 -20.74 -27.90
N GLU A 456 -0.10 -20.97 -26.63
CA GLU A 456 -0.93 -20.78 -25.45
C GLU A 456 -1.17 -19.28 -25.18
N LEU A 457 -2.43 -18.81 -25.20
CA LEU A 457 -2.79 -17.42 -24.88
C LEU A 457 -2.67 -17.17 -23.38
N ARG A 458 -1.91 -16.15 -22.97
CA ARG A 458 -1.68 -15.80 -21.57
C ARG A 458 -2.15 -14.38 -21.29
N ILE A 459 -3.22 -14.26 -20.50
CA ILE A 459 -3.82 -12.98 -20.13
C ILE A 459 -3.54 -12.67 -18.67
N LEU A 460 -3.16 -11.42 -18.38
CA LEU A 460 -3.08 -10.87 -17.03
C LEU A 460 -4.25 -9.90 -16.82
N ALA A 461 -5.23 -10.29 -16.01
CA ALA A 461 -6.37 -9.48 -15.67
C ALA A 461 -6.17 -8.83 -14.30
N CYS A 462 -6.19 -7.50 -14.25
CA CYS A 462 -6.05 -6.72 -13.02
C CYS A 462 -7.42 -6.33 -12.46
N LEU A 463 -7.55 -6.31 -11.14
CA LEU A 463 -8.77 -5.97 -10.41
C LEU A 463 -8.47 -5.01 -9.25
N HIS A 464 -9.33 -3.99 -9.07
CA HIS A 464 -9.29 -3.11 -7.90
C HIS A 464 -10.22 -3.59 -6.76
N GLY A 465 -11.20 -4.44 -7.09
CA GLY A 465 -12.21 -4.94 -6.13
C GLY A 465 -13.18 -5.93 -6.74
N PRO A 466 -14.19 -6.40 -6.00
CA PRO A 466 -15.10 -7.47 -6.42
C PRO A 466 -16.08 -7.07 -7.52
N ALA A 467 -16.43 -5.81 -7.65
CA ALA A 467 -17.47 -5.36 -8.58
C ALA A 467 -17.13 -5.58 -10.05
N ASN A 468 -15.83 -5.62 -10.41
CA ASN A 468 -15.40 -5.86 -11.80
C ASN A 468 -15.22 -7.34 -12.15
N VAL A 469 -15.58 -8.26 -11.23
CA VAL A 469 -15.34 -9.71 -11.44
C VAL A 469 -16.25 -10.28 -12.50
N SER A 470 -17.55 -9.95 -12.48
CA SER A 470 -18.53 -10.43 -13.45
C SER A 470 -18.21 -9.99 -14.87
N SER A 471 -17.99 -8.70 -15.06
CA SER A 471 -17.68 -8.11 -16.37
C SER A 471 -16.36 -8.63 -16.94
N LEU A 472 -15.37 -8.86 -16.07
CA LEU A 472 -14.09 -9.42 -16.49
C LEU A 472 -14.20 -10.90 -16.87
N ILE A 473 -15.02 -11.70 -16.16
CA ILE A 473 -15.29 -13.09 -16.50
C ILE A 473 -16.01 -13.17 -17.87
N SER A 474 -17.03 -12.32 -18.11
CA SER A 474 -17.72 -12.25 -19.41
C SER A 474 -16.75 -11.90 -20.54
N LEU A 475 -15.92 -10.87 -20.34
CA LEU A 475 -14.90 -10.49 -21.31
C LEU A 475 -13.90 -11.62 -21.60
N ILE A 476 -13.45 -12.34 -20.58
CA ILE A 476 -12.51 -13.44 -20.76
C ILE A 476 -13.17 -14.64 -21.46
N GLU A 477 -14.44 -14.90 -21.15
CA GLU A 477 -15.20 -15.97 -21.84
C GLU A 477 -15.41 -15.63 -23.31
N SER A 478 -15.70 -14.36 -23.65
CA SER A 478 -15.83 -13.93 -25.04
C SER A 478 -14.52 -14.02 -25.86
N ILE A 479 -13.36 -13.93 -25.20
CA ILE A 479 -12.05 -14.09 -25.85
C ILE A 479 -11.65 -15.58 -25.98
N ARG A 480 -12.32 -16.46 -25.25
CA ARG A 480 -11.98 -17.88 -25.20
C ARG A 480 -12.37 -18.60 -26.50
N THR A 481 -11.38 -19.08 -27.22
CA THR A 481 -11.62 -19.89 -28.44
C THR A 481 -11.91 -21.35 -28.09
N THR A 482 -12.82 -21.97 -28.83
CA THR A 482 -13.22 -23.38 -28.61
C THR A 482 -12.25 -24.37 -29.25
N LYS A 483 -11.41 -23.89 -30.14
CA LYS A 483 -10.73 -24.78 -31.09
C LYS A 483 -9.42 -25.41 -30.66
N ILE A 484 -8.60 -24.90 -29.72
CA ILE A 484 -7.32 -25.63 -29.47
C ILE A 484 -6.48 -25.09 -28.30
N LEU A 485 -6.63 -23.87 -27.82
CA LEU A 485 -5.64 -23.30 -26.92
C LEU A 485 -6.10 -23.25 -25.47
N GLN A 486 -5.26 -23.81 -24.57
CA GLN A 486 -5.43 -23.59 -23.12
C GLN A 486 -5.18 -22.13 -22.80
N LEU A 487 -6.24 -21.37 -22.56
CA LEU A 487 -6.15 -20.02 -22.03
C LEU A 487 -5.57 -20.09 -20.60
N LYS A 488 -4.42 -19.44 -20.37
CA LYS A 488 -3.87 -19.25 -19.03
C LYS A 488 -4.20 -17.84 -18.54
N LEU A 489 -5.08 -17.77 -17.57
CA LEU A 489 -5.50 -16.53 -16.93
C LEU A 489 -4.75 -16.30 -15.62
N PHE A 490 -4.01 -15.20 -15.54
CA PHE A 490 -3.46 -14.68 -14.31
C PHE A 490 -4.38 -13.55 -13.83
N VAL A 491 -4.97 -13.71 -12.65
CA VAL A 491 -5.86 -12.70 -12.04
C VAL A 491 -5.07 -11.99 -10.95
N MET A 492 -4.81 -10.70 -11.14
CA MET A 492 -4.02 -9.89 -10.21
C MET A 492 -4.93 -8.94 -9.46
N HIS A 493 -5.15 -9.24 -8.17
CA HIS A 493 -5.84 -8.32 -7.28
C HIS A 493 -4.86 -7.23 -6.84
N LEU A 494 -5.15 -5.99 -7.21
CA LEU A 494 -4.33 -4.82 -6.89
C LEU A 494 -4.79 -4.22 -5.57
N MET A 495 -3.93 -4.24 -4.57
CA MET A 495 -4.18 -3.67 -3.25
C MET A 495 -3.24 -2.49 -3.02
N GLU A 496 -3.81 -1.33 -2.72
CA GLU A 496 -3.01 -0.17 -2.35
C GLU A 496 -2.35 -0.39 -0.99
N LEU A 497 -1.03 -0.26 -0.95
CA LEU A 497 -0.28 -0.16 0.28
C LEU A 497 -0.40 1.28 0.78
N THR A 498 -1.36 1.52 1.66
CA THR A 498 -1.46 2.77 2.38
C THR A 498 -0.41 2.83 3.50
N GLU A 499 -0.21 3.99 4.10
CA GLU A 499 0.69 4.15 5.25
C GLU A 499 0.14 3.50 6.54
N ARG A 500 -1.04 2.91 6.47
CA ARG A 500 -1.70 2.24 7.59
C ARG A 500 -1.08 0.88 7.85
N SER A 501 -0.86 0.55 9.11
CA SER A 501 -0.37 -0.78 9.52
C SER A 501 -1.36 -1.88 9.12
N SER A 502 -2.66 -1.56 9.12
CA SER A 502 -3.74 -2.47 8.66
C SER A 502 -3.53 -2.97 7.23
N SER A 503 -2.97 -2.15 6.33
CA SER A 503 -2.68 -2.57 4.96
C SER A 503 -1.62 -3.67 4.89
N ILE A 504 -0.64 -3.66 5.80
CA ILE A 504 0.39 -4.71 5.90
C ILE A 504 -0.22 -6.05 6.31
N ILE A 505 -1.25 -6.02 7.16
CA ILE A 505 -1.95 -7.22 7.63
C ILE A 505 -2.90 -7.77 6.57
N MET A 506 -3.57 -6.87 5.81
CA MET A 506 -4.32 -7.28 4.63
C MET A 506 -3.43 -8.07 3.67
N VAL A 507 -2.15 -7.65 3.49
CA VAL A 507 -1.15 -8.41 2.71
C VAL A 507 -0.93 -9.81 3.29
N GLN A 508 -0.75 -9.91 4.59
CA GLN A 508 -0.54 -11.22 5.23
C GLN A 508 -1.79 -12.10 5.15
N ARG A 509 -3.00 -11.52 5.27
CA ARG A 509 -4.27 -12.26 5.11
C ARG A 509 -4.50 -12.69 3.67
N ALA A 510 -4.36 -11.79 2.71
CA ALA A 510 -4.50 -12.11 1.29
C ALA A 510 -3.54 -13.23 0.85
N ARG A 511 -2.37 -13.32 1.48
CA ARG A 511 -1.39 -14.38 1.25
C ARG A 511 -1.74 -15.70 1.96
N LYS A 512 -2.41 -15.65 3.12
CA LYS A 512 -2.90 -16.82 3.84
C LYS A 512 -3.97 -17.57 3.05
N ASP A 513 -4.81 -16.83 2.33
CA ASP A 513 -5.92 -17.37 1.54
C ASP A 513 -5.50 -17.72 0.09
N GLY A 514 -4.30 -17.34 -0.32
CA GLY A 514 -3.79 -17.45 -1.71
C GLY A 514 -3.01 -18.73 -2.08
N VAL A 515 -2.86 -19.75 -1.21
CA VAL A 515 -2.20 -21.03 -1.55
C VAL A 515 -2.76 -22.16 -0.69
N PRO A 516 -3.02 -23.34 -1.25
CA PRO A 516 -3.88 -23.74 -2.34
C PRO A 516 -5.31 -24.05 -1.86
N PHE A 517 -6.25 -23.85 -2.72
CA PHE A 517 -7.63 -24.29 -2.70
C PHE A 517 -7.93 -25.65 -2.02
N VAL A 518 -8.05 -25.70 -0.69
CA VAL A 518 -8.78 -26.77 0.01
C VAL A 518 -9.40 -26.21 1.28
N HIS A 519 -10.73 -26.13 1.24
CA HIS A 519 -11.71 -26.08 2.35
C HIS A 519 -11.48 -25.19 3.57
N ARG A 520 -12.24 -24.06 3.66
CA ARG A 520 -13.29 -23.90 4.67
C ARG A 520 -14.02 -22.57 4.48
N TYR A 521 -15.30 -22.68 4.23
CA TYR A 521 -16.29 -21.61 4.36
C TYR A 521 -16.22 -20.92 5.70
N ARG A 522 -16.09 -19.60 5.73
CA ARG A 522 -16.89 -18.66 6.54
C ARG A 522 -16.29 -17.24 6.54
N HIS A 523 -17.06 -16.30 5.97
CA HIS A 523 -17.14 -14.85 6.24
C HIS A 523 -15.86 -14.00 6.22
N GLY A 524 -15.64 -13.35 5.10
CA GLY A 524 -14.84 -12.20 4.81
C GLY A 524 -15.20 -11.76 3.39
N GLU A 525 -16.29 -10.98 3.21
CA GLU A 525 -17.06 -10.96 1.96
C GLU A 525 -16.35 -10.35 0.74
N CYS A 526 -15.43 -9.42 0.91
CA CYS A 526 -14.88 -8.70 -0.24
C CYS A 526 -13.74 -9.46 -0.96
N HIS A 527 -12.84 -10.10 -0.22
CA HIS A 527 -11.74 -10.89 -0.82
C HIS A 527 -12.20 -12.29 -1.23
N SER A 528 -13.17 -12.86 -0.51
CA SER A 528 -13.77 -14.16 -0.82
C SER A 528 -14.63 -14.11 -2.07
N SER A 529 -15.30 -13.00 -2.40
CA SER A 529 -16.15 -12.87 -3.57
C SER A 529 -15.34 -12.82 -4.87
N VAL A 530 -14.17 -12.12 -4.89
CA VAL A 530 -13.28 -12.12 -6.06
C VAL A 530 -12.72 -13.52 -6.33
N ILE A 531 -12.20 -14.16 -5.29
CA ILE A 531 -11.66 -15.51 -5.40
C ILE A 531 -12.79 -16.52 -5.70
N GLY A 532 -13.96 -16.39 -5.06
CA GLY A 532 -15.11 -17.24 -5.25
C GLY A 532 -15.63 -17.22 -6.68
N GLY A 533 -15.76 -16.03 -7.31
CA GLY A 533 -16.19 -15.89 -8.69
C GLY A 533 -15.23 -16.59 -9.68
N PHE A 534 -13.93 -16.38 -9.54
CA PHE A 534 -12.94 -17.05 -10.40
C PHE A 534 -12.74 -18.53 -10.06
N GLN A 535 -13.03 -18.97 -8.83
CA GLN A 535 -13.06 -20.38 -8.46
C GLN A 535 -14.22 -21.11 -9.12
N ALA A 536 -15.41 -20.52 -9.07
CA ALA A 536 -16.58 -21.05 -9.77
C ALA A 536 -16.30 -21.16 -11.28
N TYR A 537 -15.71 -20.13 -11.87
CA TYR A 537 -15.32 -20.13 -13.28
C TYR A 537 -14.29 -21.22 -13.59
N ARG A 538 -13.30 -21.45 -12.72
CA ARG A 538 -12.34 -22.55 -12.85
C ARG A 538 -12.98 -23.93 -12.71
N GLN A 539 -13.98 -24.10 -11.84
CA GLN A 539 -14.69 -25.38 -11.63
C GLN A 539 -15.49 -25.79 -12.86
N LEU A 540 -15.91 -24.81 -13.68
CA LEU A 540 -16.48 -25.10 -15.01
C LEU A 540 -15.48 -25.73 -15.99
N GLY A 541 -14.22 -25.89 -15.58
CA GLY A 541 -13.23 -26.80 -16.22
C GLY A 541 -12.57 -26.28 -17.49
N ARG A 542 -12.77 -25.01 -17.85
CA ARG A 542 -12.42 -24.49 -19.17
C ARG A 542 -11.21 -23.58 -19.25
N VAL A 543 -10.74 -23.00 -18.11
CA VAL A 543 -9.62 -22.03 -18.07
C VAL A 543 -8.71 -22.29 -16.88
N ALA A 544 -7.40 -22.27 -17.11
CA ALA A 544 -6.40 -22.37 -16.03
C ALA A 544 -6.21 -21.02 -15.33
N VAL A 545 -6.99 -20.76 -14.28
CA VAL A 545 -6.92 -19.52 -13.49
C VAL A 545 -5.84 -19.60 -12.40
N ARG A 546 -4.97 -18.59 -12.34
CA ARG A 546 -3.94 -18.42 -11.29
C ARG A 546 -4.11 -17.06 -10.61
N PRO A 547 -4.71 -17.01 -9.42
CA PRO A 547 -4.85 -15.78 -8.67
C PRO A 547 -3.49 -15.34 -8.10
N ILE A 548 -3.24 -14.03 -8.13
CA ILE A 548 -2.04 -13.37 -7.62
C ILE A 548 -2.50 -12.08 -6.95
N THR A 549 -1.89 -11.72 -5.82
CA THR A 549 -2.16 -10.43 -5.17
C THR A 549 -0.92 -9.56 -5.26
N ALA A 550 -1.08 -8.34 -5.74
CA ALA A 550 -0.06 -7.30 -5.69
C ALA A 550 -0.40 -6.28 -4.62
N VAL A 551 0.56 -5.98 -3.77
CA VAL A 551 0.40 -4.97 -2.74
C VAL A 551 1.57 -4.00 -2.83
N SER A 552 1.29 -2.80 -3.29
CA SER A 552 2.29 -1.76 -3.50
C SER A 552 1.68 -0.37 -3.35
N PRO A 553 2.50 0.66 -3.04
CA PRO A 553 2.07 2.04 -3.15
C PRO A 553 1.66 2.35 -4.59
N LEU A 554 0.59 3.11 -4.80
CA LEU A 554 0.08 3.49 -6.12
C LEU A 554 1.17 4.02 -7.08
N PRO A 555 2.15 4.85 -6.66
CA PRO A 555 3.20 5.32 -7.54
C PRO A 555 4.07 4.22 -8.18
N THR A 556 4.18 3.05 -7.56
CA THR A 556 5.05 1.94 -7.98
C THR A 556 4.28 0.67 -8.38
N MET A 557 2.95 0.67 -8.25
CA MET A 557 2.07 -0.48 -8.57
C MET A 557 2.27 -0.96 -10.01
N HIS A 558 2.45 -0.04 -10.96
CA HIS A 558 2.68 -0.35 -12.37
C HIS A 558 3.91 -1.24 -12.61
N GLU A 559 4.97 -1.10 -11.79
CA GLU A 559 6.17 -1.92 -11.92
C GLU A 559 5.88 -3.39 -11.60
N ASP A 560 5.00 -3.67 -10.63
CA ASP A 560 4.64 -5.03 -10.25
C ASP A 560 3.78 -5.70 -11.34
N ILE A 561 2.86 -4.93 -11.95
CA ILE A 561 2.05 -5.39 -13.09
C ILE A 561 2.97 -5.74 -14.27
N CYS A 562 3.87 -4.82 -14.66
CA CYS A 562 4.79 -5.03 -15.77
C CYS A 562 5.78 -6.19 -15.51
N HIS A 563 6.33 -6.28 -14.29
CA HIS A 563 7.25 -7.37 -13.93
C HIS A 563 6.56 -8.74 -13.94
N LEU A 564 5.32 -8.83 -13.48
CA LEU A 564 4.56 -10.07 -13.55
C LEU A 564 4.26 -10.46 -15.00
N ALA A 565 3.86 -9.49 -15.83
CA ALA A 565 3.62 -9.71 -17.25
C ALA A 565 4.87 -10.26 -17.95
N GLU A 566 6.04 -9.69 -17.67
CA GLU A 566 7.34 -10.16 -18.19
C GLU A 566 7.69 -11.57 -17.71
N THR A 567 7.58 -11.83 -16.39
CA THR A 567 7.93 -13.10 -15.77
C THR A 567 7.05 -14.26 -16.26
N LYS A 568 5.76 -14.00 -16.46
CA LYS A 568 4.77 -15.01 -16.90
C LYS A 568 4.63 -15.06 -18.42
N ARG A 569 5.34 -14.19 -19.16
CA ARG A 569 5.23 -14.05 -20.62
C ARG A 569 3.79 -13.85 -21.05
N VAL A 570 3.16 -12.82 -20.50
CA VAL A 570 1.78 -12.45 -20.78
C VAL A 570 1.71 -11.79 -22.15
N THR A 571 0.69 -12.13 -22.95
CA THR A 571 0.45 -11.53 -24.26
C THR A 571 -0.38 -10.25 -24.15
N MET A 572 -1.31 -10.19 -23.19
CA MET A 572 -2.18 -9.02 -22.98
C MET A 572 -2.43 -8.77 -21.50
N ILE A 573 -2.35 -7.50 -21.10
CA ILE A 573 -2.76 -7.01 -19.77
C ILE A 573 -4.14 -6.38 -19.90
N ILE A 574 -5.10 -6.75 -19.06
CA ILE A 574 -6.42 -6.11 -18.97
C ILE A 574 -6.47 -5.30 -17.67
N LEU A 575 -6.71 -3.99 -17.79
CA LEU A 575 -6.80 -3.04 -16.68
C LEU A 575 -8.25 -2.57 -16.50
N PRO A 576 -8.75 -2.44 -15.27
CA PRO A 576 -10.03 -1.78 -15.02
C PRO A 576 -9.86 -0.26 -15.11
N PHE A 577 -10.89 0.43 -15.60
CA PHE A 577 -10.92 1.88 -15.62
C PHE A 577 -11.11 2.45 -14.21
N HIS A 578 -10.65 3.67 -13.96
CA HIS A 578 -10.65 4.30 -12.64
C HIS A 578 -11.99 4.92 -12.21
N LYS A 579 -12.99 4.96 -13.09
CA LYS A 579 -14.36 5.36 -12.80
C LYS A 579 -15.29 4.14 -12.88
N ARG A 580 -16.35 4.14 -12.07
CA ARG A 580 -17.36 3.09 -12.04
C ARG A 580 -18.73 3.72 -12.27
N TRP A 581 -19.56 3.09 -13.08
CA TRP A 581 -20.98 3.40 -13.24
C TRP A 581 -21.77 2.48 -12.31
N ASN A 582 -22.57 3.06 -11.38
CA ASN A 582 -23.48 2.29 -10.54
C ASN A 582 -24.73 2.01 -11.37
N VAL A 583 -24.97 0.75 -11.67
CA VAL A 583 -26.28 0.29 -12.14
C VAL A 583 -27.14 0.16 -10.88
N ASP A 584 -28.03 1.13 -10.61
CA ASP A 584 -28.93 1.08 -9.47
C ASP A 584 -29.89 -0.13 -9.64
N HIS A 585 -29.71 -1.13 -8.79
CA HIS A 585 -30.69 -2.20 -8.62
C HIS A 585 -31.90 -1.62 -7.90
N GLY A 586 -32.92 -1.21 -8.67
CA GLY A 586 -34.19 -0.78 -8.15
C GLY A 586 -34.91 -1.93 -7.44
N HIS A 587 -34.65 -2.15 -6.16
CA HIS A 587 -35.57 -2.83 -5.26
C HIS A 587 -35.90 -1.93 -4.09
N GLY A 588 -37.14 -1.42 -4.15
CA GLY A 588 -37.72 -0.54 -3.17
C GLY A 588 -37.84 -1.18 -1.78
N HIS A 589 -37.50 -0.40 -0.78
CA HIS A 589 -38.35 -0.23 0.41
C HIS A 589 -38.09 1.19 0.92
N GLY A 590 -39.18 1.95 0.96
CA GLY A 590 -39.22 3.36 1.20
C GLY A 590 -38.66 3.80 2.58
N HIS A 591 -37.94 4.89 2.54
CA HIS A 591 -38.12 5.94 3.56
C HIS A 591 -37.76 7.29 2.89
N HIS A 592 -38.74 8.17 2.92
CA HIS A 592 -38.69 9.54 2.47
C HIS A 592 -37.50 10.32 3.03
N HIS A 593 -36.68 10.91 2.16
CA HIS A 593 -36.11 12.23 2.41
C HIS A 593 -35.88 12.95 1.07
N HIS A 594 -36.40 14.13 1.01
CA HIS A 594 -36.36 15.25 0.08
C HIS A 594 -35.45 15.23 -1.15
N GLN A 595 -36.13 15.49 -2.23
CA GLN A 595 -35.80 16.07 -3.52
C GLN A 595 -34.49 16.89 -3.54
N ASP A 596 -33.58 16.45 -4.42
CA ASP A 596 -33.01 17.35 -5.42
C ASP A 596 -32.82 16.54 -6.70
N GLY A 597 -33.45 17.01 -7.77
CA GLY A 597 -33.44 16.35 -9.07
C GLY A 597 -32.07 16.46 -9.70
N GLY A 598 -31.37 15.35 -9.77
CA GLY A 598 -30.12 15.18 -10.47
C GLY A 598 -30.04 13.77 -11.06
N ASP A 599 -29.96 13.71 -12.38
CA ASP A 599 -29.82 12.55 -13.26
C ASP A 599 -28.99 11.41 -12.65
N GLY A 600 -29.56 10.20 -12.56
CA GLY A 600 -29.02 9.02 -11.87
C GLY A 600 -27.81 8.32 -12.51
N ASN A 601 -26.92 9.00 -13.21
CA ASN A 601 -25.81 8.38 -13.93
C ASN A 601 -24.43 9.04 -13.71
N VAL A 602 -24.17 9.55 -12.49
CA VAL A 602 -22.87 10.13 -12.17
C VAL A 602 -21.89 9.02 -11.77
N PRO A 603 -20.79 8.80 -12.51
CA PRO A 603 -19.84 7.74 -12.21
C PRO A 603 -19.08 8.02 -10.91
N GLU A 604 -19.02 7.01 -10.05
CA GLU A 604 -18.21 7.04 -8.82
C GLU A 604 -16.71 6.97 -9.15
N ASN A 605 -15.93 7.93 -8.67
CA ASN A 605 -14.48 7.96 -8.88
C ASN A 605 -13.78 7.09 -7.81
N VAL A 606 -13.20 5.96 -8.22
CA VAL A 606 -12.45 5.05 -7.34
C VAL A 606 -11.13 5.66 -6.82
N GLY A 607 -10.70 6.80 -7.38
CA GLY A 607 -9.54 7.57 -6.91
C GLY A 607 -8.55 7.97 -8.01
N HIS A 608 -8.06 9.21 -7.94
CA HIS A 608 -7.06 9.75 -8.88
C HIS A 608 -5.77 8.91 -8.98
N GLY A 609 -5.40 8.20 -7.91
CA GLY A 609 -4.21 7.35 -7.88
C GLY A 609 -4.24 6.20 -8.89
N TRP A 610 -5.39 5.59 -9.12
CA TRP A 610 -5.55 4.49 -10.07
C TRP A 610 -5.43 4.92 -11.51
N ARG A 611 -5.86 6.14 -11.84
CA ARG A 611 -5.63 6.75 -13.15
C ARG A 611 -4.13 6.81 -13.48
N LEU A 612 -3.31 7.27 -12.53
CA LEU A 612 -1.86 7.33 -12.69
C LEU A 612 -1.22 5.95 -12.84
N VAL A 613 -1.74 4.92 -12.16
CA VAL A 613 -1.30 3.53 -12.34
C VAL A 613 -1.55 3.08 -13.77
N ASN A 614 -2.78 3.27 -14.29
CA ASN A 614 -3.14 2.88 -15.66
C ASN A 614 -2.27 3.61 -16.69
N GLN A 615 -2.06 4.92 -16.56
CA GLN A 615 -1.18 5.69 -17.44
C GLN A 615 0.26 5.17 -17.47
N ARG A 616 0.79 4.81 -16.31
CA ARG A 616 2.15 4.26 -16.20
C ARG A 616 2.27 2.85 -16.75
N VAL A 617 1.24 2.02 -16.60
CA VAL A 617 1.20 0.68 -17.22
C VAL A 617 1.15 0.82 -18.74
N LEU A 618 0.26 1.65 -19.29
CA LEU A 618 0.18 1.93 -20.72
C LEU A 618 1.54 2.38 -21.30
N LYS A 619 2.31 3.17 -20.54
CA LYS A 619 3.64 3.64 -20.98
C LYS A 619 4.74 2.57 -20.90
N ASN A 620 4.71 1.68 -19.90
CA ASN A 620 5.85 0.82 -19.55
C ASN A 620 5.56 -0.69 -19.74
N ALA A 621 4.38 -1.07 -20.24
CA ALA A 621 4.01 -2.47 -20.39
C ALA A 621 4.90 -3.21 -21.41
N PRO A 622 5.30 -4.46 -21.11
CA PRO A 622 6.12 -5.27 -22.01
C PRO A 622 5.30 -6.01 -23.10
N CYS A 623 3.98 -5.86 -23.10
CA CYS A 623 3.03 -6.50 -24.00
C CYS A 623 1.83 -5.58 -24.26
N SER A 624 0.87 -6.02 -25.08
CA SER A 624 -0.35 -5.27 -25.39
C SER A 624 -1.20 -5.03 -24.12
N VAL A 625 -1.86 -3.87 -24.04
CA VAL A 625 -2.67 -3.47 -22.89
C VAL A 625 -4.08 -3.13 -23.35
N ALA A 626 -5.10 -3.65 -22.63
CA ALA A 626 -6.49 -3.29 -22.81
C ALA A 626 -7.02 -2.62 -21.55
N VAL A 627 -7.77 -1.52 -21.68
CA VAL A 627 -8.45 -0.83 -20.57
C VAL A 627 -9.95 -1.04 -20.73
N LEU A 628 -10.58 -1.68 -19.73
CA LEU A 628 -12.02 -1.96 -19.71
C LEU A 628 -12.75 -0.84 -18.97
N VAL A 629 -13.59 -0.11 -19.70
CA VAL A 629 -14.59 0.82 -19.16
C VAL A 629 -15.89 0.04 -18.97
N ASP A 630 -16.15 -0.40 -17.75
CA ASP A 630 -17.25 -1.29 -17.42
C ASP A 630 -18.55 -0.51 -17.17
N ARG A 631 -19.60 -0.87 -17.89
CA ARG A 631 -20.97 -0.33 -17.76
C ARG A 631 -22.02 -1.43 -17.55
N GLY A 632 -21.59 -2.56 -16.94
CA GLY A 632 -22.46 -3.69 -16.60
C GLY A 632 -22.39 -4.86 -17.58
N LEU A 633 -21.25 -5.08 -18.24
CA LEU A 633 -21.02 -6.24 -19.11
C LEU A 633 -21.31 -7.54 -18.34
N GLY A 634 -22.20 -8.40 -18.86
CA GLY A 634 -22.56 -9.67 -18.24
C GLY A 634 -23.48 -9.56 -17.02
N SER A 635 -24.17 -8.42 -16.80
CA SER A 635 -25.18 -8.30 -15.74
C SER A 635 -26.44 -9.09 -16.09
N LEU A 636 -27.08 -9.68 -15.06
CA LEU A 636 -28.27 -10.51 -15.22
C LEU A 636 -29.47 -9.78 -15.86
N GLU A 637 -29.51 -8.45 -15.83
CA GLU A 637 -30.57 -7.64 -16.44
C GLU A 637 -30.48 -7.57 -17.97
N ALA A 638 -29.27 -7.65 -18.53
CA ALA A 638 -29.09 -7.80 -19.97
C ALA A 638 -29.63 -9.13 -20.47
N GLN A 639 -29.76 -10.15 -19.61
CA GLN A 639 -30.33 -11.46 -19.93
C GLN A 639 -31.85 -11.51 -19.88
N SER A 640 -32.50 -10.57 -19.18
CA SER A 640 -33.97 -10.60 -19.00
C SER A 640 -34.78 -9.95 -20.14
N SER A 641 -34.14 -9.22 -21.03
CA SER A 641 -34.78 -8.55 -22.17
C SER A 641 -34.98 -9.44 -23.42
N SER A 642 -34.43 -10.66 -23.43
CA SER A 642 -34.69 -11.63 -24.51
C SER A 642 -35.85 -12.57 -24.15
N VAL A 643 -37.07 -12.27 -24.64
CA VAL A 643 -38.31 -13.04 -24.44
C VAL A 643 -38.30 -14.37 -25.20
N ASP A 644 -37.31 -14.60 -26.07
CA ASP A 644 -37.13 -15.86 -26.79
C ASP A 644 -35.96 -16.65 -26.21
N GLY A 645 -36.23 -17.89 -25.79
CA GLY A 645 -35.29 -18.83 -25.16
C GLY A 645 -34.11 -19.29 -26.05
N SER A 646 -33.55 -18.39 -26.85
CA SER A 646 -32.31 -18.55 -27.61
C SER A 646 -31.09 -18.11 -26.82
N ASN A 647 -30.00 -18.87 -26.87
CA ASN A 647 -28.69 -18.62 -26.31
C ASN A 647 -28.35 -17.14 -26.33
N VAL A 648 -28.02 -16.56 -25.15
CA VAL A 648 -27.62 -15.16 -24.99
C VAL A 648 -26.37 -14.93 -25.86
N VAL A 649 -26.52 -14.16 -26.93
CA VAL A 649 -25.42 -13.83 -27.85
C VAL A 649 -24.90 -12.45 -27.48
N GLU A 650 -23.67 -12.37 -27.00
CA GLU A 650 -22.98 -11.13 -26.73
C GLU A 650 -22.62 -10.42 -28.05
N ARG A 651 -23.05 -9.15 -28.22
CA ARG A 651 -22.88 -8.40 -29.47
C ARG A 651 -21.69 -7.41 -29.30
N VAL A 652 -20.64 -7.67 -30.06
CA VAL A 652 -19.40 -6.92 -30.01
C VAL A 652 -19.23 -6.07 -31.27
N CYS A 653 -18.95 -4.78 -31.11
CA CYS A 653 -18.59 -3.88 -32.21
C CYS A 653 -17.09 -3.57 -32.16
N VAL A 654 -16.37 -3.81 -33.25
CA VAL A 654 -14.99 -3.38 -33.41
C VAL A 654 -14.96 -2.16 -34.34
N ILE A 655 -14.49 -1.02 -33.82
CA ILE A 655 -14.34 0.19 -34.62
C ILE A 655 -12.90 0.28 -35.14
N PHE A 656 -12.74 0.43 -36.45
CA PHE A 656 -11.45 0.47 -37.12
C PHE A 656 -11.25 1.76 -37.92
N PHE A 657 -10.25 2.56 -37.51
CA PHE A 657 -9.81 3.77 -38.19
C PHE A 657 -8.49 3.55 -38.93
N GLY A 658 -7.61 2.71 -38.36
CA GLY A 658 -6.28 2.38 -38.85
C GLY A 658 -5.20 2.60 -37.81
N GLY A 659 -4.02 2.02 -38.09
CA GLY A 659 -2.87 2.08 -37.22
C GLY A 659 -2.69 0.86 -36.31
N PRO A 660 -1.56 0.81 -35.59
CA PRO A 660 -1.13 -0.39 -34.86
C PRO A 660 -2.11 -0.79 -33.73
N ASP A 661 -2.71 0.18 -33.04
CA ASP A 661 -3.63 -0.08 -31.95
C ASP A 661 -4.95 -0.67 -32.46
N ASP A 662 -5.44 -0.20 -33.61
CA ASP A 662 -6.66 -0.70 -34.24
C ASP A 662 -6.44 -2.08 -34.86
N ARG A 663 -5.24 -2.36 -35.42
CA ARG A 663 -4.90 -3.72 -35.91
C ARG A 663 -4.90 -4.73 -34.76
N GLU A 664 -4.41 -4.35 -33.58
CA GLU A 664 -4.45 -5.21 -32.39
C GLU A 664 -5.89 -5.41 -31.88
N ALA A 665 -6.73 -4.36 -31.92
CA ALA A 665 -8.15 -4.44 -31.59
C ALA A 665 -8.92 -5.32 -32.56
N LEU A 666 -8.59 -5.25 -33.85
CA LEU A 666 -9.19 -6.07 -34.91
C LEU A 666 -8.86 -7.57 -34.71
N GLU A 667 -7.59 -7.90 -34.43
CA GLU A 667 -7.16 -9.30 -34.15
C GLU A 667 -7.87 -9.86 -32.91
N LEU A 668 -8.05 -9.02 -31.85
CA LEU A 668 -8.80 -9.40 -30.67
C LEU A 668 -10.28 -9.67 -31.00
N GLY A 669 -10.92 -8.82 -31.82
CA GLY A 669 -12.29 -9.00 -32.30
C GLY A 669 -12.46 -10.27 -33.11
N GLY A 670 -11.49 -10.59 -33.98
CA GLY A 670 -11.50 -11.85 -34.76
C GLY A 670 -11.47 -13.10 -33.86
N ARG A 671 -10.67 -13.06 -32.81
CA ARG A 671 -10.64 -14.14 -31.81
C ARG A 671 -11.95 -14.27 -31.03
N MET A 672 -12.60 -13.15 -30.70
CA MET A 672 -13.91 -13.17 -30.06
C MET A 672 -14.98 -13.80 -31.00
N ALA A 673 -14.88 -13.58 -32.31
CA ALA A 673 -15.82 -14.16 -33.28
C ALA A 673 -15.77 -15.71 -33.37
N GLU A 674 -14.67 -16.32 -32.92
CA GLU A 674 -14.57 -17.80 -32.84
C GLU A 674 -15.42 -18.40 -31.71
N HIS A 675 -15.91 -17.59 -30.78
CA HIS A 675 -16.79 -18.05 -29.70
C HIS A 675 -18.26 -18.11 -30.19
N PRO A 676 -18.95 -19.25 -30.06
CA PRO A 676 -20.29 -19.44 -30.65
C PRO A 676 -21.38 -18.52 -30.06
N ALA A 677 -21.16 -17.97 -28.86
CA ALA A 677 -22.09 -17.06 -28.19
C ALA A 677 -21.70 -15.58 -28.40
N VAL A 678 -20.83 -15.25 -29.33
CA VAL A 678 -20.41 -13.88 -29.62
C VAL A 678 -20.64 -13.55 -31.08
N LYS A 679 -21.37 -12.44 -31.33
CA LYS A 679 -21.56 -11.88 -32.66
C LYS A 679 -20.71 -10.63 -32.81
N VAL A 680 -19.74 -10.66 -33.73
CA VAL A 680 -18.83 -9.54 -33.97
C VAL A 680 -19.25 -8.77 -35.23
N THR A 681 -19.37 -7.45 -35.11
CA THR A 681 -19.54 -6.51 -36.21
C THR A 681 -18.32 -5.60 -36.29
N VAL A 682 -17.64 -5.56 -37.41
CA VAL A 682 -16.52 -4.63 -37.65
C VAL A 682 -17.03 -3.44 -38.45
N VAL A 683 -16.80 -2.24 -37.92
CA VAL A 683 -17.15 -0.97 -38.59
C VAL A 683 -15.87 -0.27 -38.97
N ARG A 684 -15.58 -0.22 -40.27
CA ARG A 684 -14.47 0.53 -40.84
C ARG A 684 -14.95 1.91 -41.26
N PHE A 685 -14.24 2.98 -40.79
CA PHE A 685 -14.45 4.35 -41.24
C PHE A 685 -13.53 4.69 -42.40
N LEU A 686 -14.12 5.10 -43.54
CA LEU A 686 -13.40 5.56 -44.74
C LEU A 686 -13.43 7.07 -44.79
N VAL A 687 -12.27 7.72 -44.85
CA VAL A 687 -12.14 9.17 -44.94
C VAL A 687 -11.95 9.65 -46.38
N ARG A 688 -12.68 10.67 -46.76
CA ARG A 688 -12.61 11.27 -48.09
C ARG A 688 -11.23 11.83 -48.37
N GLU A 689 -10.68 11.62 -49.58
CA GLU A 689 -9.34 12.02 -49.99
C GLU A 689 -9.08 13.53 -49.99
N THR A 690 -10.11 14.35 -49.98
CA THR A 690 -9.99 15.84 -49.97
C THR A 690 -9.37 16.40 -48.69
N LEU A 691 -9.31 15.66 -47.60
CA LEU A 691 -8.65 16.05 -46.33
C LEU A 691 -7.19 15.56 -46.22
N ARG A 692 -6.69 14.79 -47.22
CA ARG A 692 -5.40 14.10 -47.14
C ARG A 692 -4.19 14.89 -47.60
N SER A 693 -4.38 16.08 -48.22
CA SER A 693 -3.25 16.79 -48.89
C SER A 693 -2.35 17.60 -47.95
N ASN A 694 -2.70 17.69 -46.66
CA ASN A 694 -1.97 18.57 -45.76
C ASN A 694 -1.20 17.73 -44.72
N ALA A 695 0.14 17.83 -44.75
CA ALA A 695 1.00 17.26 -43.72
C ALA A 695 0.64 17.81 -42.33
N VAL A 696 0.40 16.93 -41.37
CA VAL A 696 0.03 17.27 -40.00
C VAL A 696 1.28 17.54 -39.19
N THR A 697 1.51 18.76 -38.75
CA THR A 697 2.64 19.14 -37.90
C THR A 697 2.21 19.20 -36.43
N LEU A 698 2.88 18.41 -35.59
CA LEU A 698 2.60 18.32 -34.16
C LEU A 698 3.33 19.44 -33.39
N ARG A 699 2.64 20.20 -32.55
CA ARG A 699 3.28 21.13 -31.61
C ARG A 699 3.27 20.57 -30.19
N PRO A 700 4.46 20.50 -29.51
CA PRO A 700 4.52 20.04 -28.13
C PRO A 700 3.67 20.90 -27.19
N ALA A 701 2.91 20.29 -26.31
CA ALA A 701 2.12 20.99 -25.31
C ALA A 701 3.02 21.67 -24.26
N PRO A 702 2.71 22.92 -23.83
CA PRO A 702 3.40 23.54 -22.71
C PRO A 702 3.26 22.71 -21.44
N SER A 703 4.29 22.71 -20.59
CA SER A 703 4.40 21.82 -19.42
C SER A 703 3.21 21.85 -18.45
N LYS A 704 2.47 22.97 -18.39
CA LYS A 704 1.29 23.15 -17.54
C LYS A 704 0.01 22.49 -18.07
N CYS A 705 -0.03 22.09 -19.34
CA CYS A 705 -1.24 21.54 -19.99
C CYS A 705 -1.12 20.07 -20.39
N LYS A 706 -0.02 19.39 -20.03
CA LYS A 706 0.24 17.98 -20.45
C LYS A 706 -0.82 16.96 -20.00
N GLU A 707 -1.49 17.24 -18.89
CA GLU A 707 -2.48 16.31 -18.31
C GLU A 707 -3.84 16.30 -19.04
N LYS A 708 -4.10 17.30 -19.88
CA LYS A 708 -5.38 17.50 -20.58
C LYS A 708 -5.32 17.26 -22.08
N ASN A 709 -4.18 16.79 -22.60
CA ASN A 709 -3.96 16.60 -24.03
C ASN A 709 -3.55 15.15 -24.33
N TYR A 710 -3.88 14.67 -25.53
CA TYR A 710 -3.54 13.34 -25.98
C TYR A 710 -2.03 13.22 -26.28
N ALA A 711 -1.50 12.01 -26.06
CA ALA A 711 -0.12 11.67 -26.37
C ALA A 711 -0.05 10.84 -27.66
N PHE A 712 0.78 11.29 -28.60
CA PHE A 712 1.00 10.64 -29.90
C PHE A 712 2.44 10.12 -30.01
N LEU A 713 2.61 9.09 -30.83
CA LEU A 713 3.94 8.51 -31.10
C LEU A 713 4.74 9.42 -32.03
N THR A 714 5.98 9.72 -31.65
CA THR A 714 6.95 10.46 -32.48
C THR A 714 7.63 9.54 -33.50
N ILE A 715 6.89 8.96 -34.41
CA ILE A 715 7.47 8.19 -35.50
C ILE A 715 7.35 9.04 -36.78
N ASN A 716 8.45 9.17 -37.54
CA ASN A 716 8.37 9.47 -38.96
C ASN A 716 7.80 8.24 -39.66
N VAL A 717 6.51 8.02 -39.52
CA VAL A 717 5.82 6.91 -40.17
C VAL A 717 5.52 7.37 -41.59
N ASP A 718 5.96 6.59 -42.57
CA ASP A 718 5.52 6.75 -43.93
C ASP A 718 4.02 6.40 -44.00
N PRO A 719 3.12 7.40 -44.26
CA PRO A 719 1.68 7.14 -44.24
C PRO A 719 1.24 6.10 -45.27
N VAL A 720 2.02 5.92 -46.35
CA VAL A 720 1.74 4.94 -47.40
C VAL A 720 1.98 3.52 -46.86
N LYS A 721 3.09 3.34 -46.15
CA LYS A 721 3.44 2.03 -45.56
C LYS A 721 2.47 1.60 -44.45
N GLU A 722 1.99 2.56 -43.62
CA GLU A 722 0.97 2.21 -42.61
C GLU A 722 -0.36 1.84 -43.26
N LYS A 723 -0.74 2.51 -44.34
CA LYS A 723 -1.95 2.16 -45.09
C LYS A 723 -1.84 0.75 -45.72
N GLU A 724 -0.67 0.39 -46.25
CA GLU A 724 -0.43 -0.98 -46.78
C GLU A 724 -0.55 -2.02 -45.65
N LEU A 725 -0.01 -1.72 -44.46
CA LEU A 725 -0.13 -2.63 -43.31
C LEU A 725 -1.58 -2.76 -42.82
N ASP A 726 -2.36 -1.67 -42.87
CA ASP A 726 -3.79 -1.68 -42.47
C ASP A 726 -4.63 -2.49 -43.47
N GLU A 727 -4.41 -2.30 -44.78
CA GLU A 727 -5.09 -3.07 -45.83
C GLU A 727 -4.71 -4.58 -45.75
N GLY A 728 -3.43 -4.87 -45.56
CA GLY A 728 -2.97 -6.27 -45.39
C GLY A 728 -3.61 -6.92 -44.15
N ALA A 729 -3.67 -6.22 -43.03
CA ALA A 729 -4.33 -6.73 -41.81
C ALA A 729 -5.82 -6.97 -42.00
N LEU A 730 -6.51 -6.08 -42.76
CA LEU A 730 -7.92 -6.25 -43.08
C LEU A 730 -8.18 -7.41 -44.05
N GLU A 731 -7.31 -7.62 -45.06
CA GLU A 731 -7.39 -8.75 -45.98
C GLU A 731 -7.19 -10.06 -45.25
N ASP A 732 -6.16 -10.15 -44.40
CA ASP A 732 -5.92 -11.32 -43.55
C ASP A 732 -7.11 -11.60 -42.62
N PHE A 733 -7.64 -10.57 -41.99
CA PHE A 733 -8.82 -10.65 -41.12
C PHE A 733 -10.03 -11.19 -41.90
N LYS A 734 -10.35 -10.59 -43.03
CA LYS A 734 -11.45 -11.04 -43.89
C LYS A 734 -11.24 -12.48 -44.37
N SER A 735 -10.02 -12.91 -44.69
CA SER A 735 -9.75 -14.28 -45.12
C SER A 735 -9.95 -15.31 -44.00
N ARG A 736 -9.60 -14.98 -42.76
CA ARG A 736 -9.67 -15.89 -41.59
C ARG A 736 -11.08 -16.01 -41.02
N TRP A 737 -11.86 -14.93 -40.97
CA TRP A 737 -13.13 -14.86 -40.23
C TRP A 737 -14.35 -14.44 -41.08
N LYS A 738 -14.28 -14.53 -42.42
CA LYS A 738 -15.31 -14.05 -43.35
C LYS A 738 -16.73 -14.53 -43.06
N GLU A 739 -16.88 -15.77 -42.56
CA GLU A 739 -18.22 -16.36 -42.28
C GLU A 739 -18.73 -16.07 -40.87
N MET A 740 -17.86 -15.54 -39.97
CA MET A 740 -18.15 -15.35 -38.54
C MET A 740 -18.38 -13.90 -38.17
N VAL A 741 -18.00 -12.94 -39.05
CA VAL A 741 -17.97 -11.50 -38.73
C VAL A 741 -18.81 -10.72 -39.74
N GLU A 742 -19.65 -9.84 -39.25
CA GLU A 742 -20.35 -8.85 -40.07
C GLU A 742 -19.42 -7.64 -40.31
N TYR A 743 -19.10 -7.35 -41.57
CA TYR A 743 -18.21 -6.24 -41.93
C TYR A 743 -19.00 -5.12 -42.59
N LYS A 744 -18.86 -3.86 -42.02
CA LYS A 744 -19.51 -2.65 -42.52
C LYS A 744 -18.49 -1.57 -42.80
N GLU A 745 -18.58 -0.94 -43.95
CA GLU A 745 -17.82 0.27 -44.30
C GLU A 745 -18.76 1.48 -44.21
N LYS A 746 -18.30 2.56 -43.55
CA LYS A 746 -19.03 3.81 -43.40
C LYS A 746 -18.16 5.00 -43.83
N GLU A 747 -18.72 5.94 -44.58
CA GLU A 747 -18.13 7.20 -44.96
C GLU A 747 -18.83 8.36 -44.19
N PRO A 748 -18.43 8.65 -42.96
CA PRO A 748 -19.11 9.62 -42.11
C PRO A 748 -18.80 11.06 -42.57
N ASN A 749 -19.80 11.93 -42.49
CA ASN A 749 -19.58 13.39 -42.63
C ASN A 749 -19.00 13.96 -41.33
N ASN A 750 -19.32 13.39 -40.17
CA ASN A 750 -18.81 13.74 -38.86
C ASN A 750 -18.52 12.45 -38.07
N ILE A 751 -17.23 12.22 -37.81
CA ILE A 751 -16.74 11.01 -37.14
C ILE A 751 -17.25 10.92 -35.69
N ILE A 752 -17.35 12.05 -35.01
CA ILE A 752 -17.78 12.12 -33.60
C ILE A 752 -19.25 11.72 -33.49
N GLU A 753 -20.12 12.30 -34.32
CA GLU A 753 -21.56 12.00 -34.30
C GLU A 753 -21.83 10.54 -34.63
N GLU A 754 -21.14 9.98 -35.62
CA GLU A 754 -21.30 8.59 -36.00
C GLU A 754 -20.79 7.62 -34.92
N THR A 755 -19.64 7.95 -34.29
CA THR A 755 -19.11 7.16 -33.17
C THR A 755 -20.05 7.21 -31.97
N MET A 756 -20.63 8.39 -31.67
CA MET A 756 -21.62 8.54 -30.60
C MET A 756 -22.90 7.77 -30.93
N SER A 757 -23.38 7.82 -32.19
CA SER A 757 -24.56 7.07 -32.64
C SER A 757 -24.38 5.56 -32.41
N ILE A 758 -23.20 5.00 -32.72
CA ILE A 758 -22.88 3.58 -32.44
C ILE A 758 -22.88 3.31 -30.93
N GLY A 759 -22.34 4.24 -30.13
CA GLY A 759 -22.31 4.08 -28.68
C GLY A 759 -23.64 4.27 -27.97
N GLN A 760 -24.57 5.04 -28.55
CA GLN A 760 -25.91 5.28 -28.02
C GLN A 760 -26.92 4.21 -28.49
N SER A 761 -26.60 3.47 -29.59
CA SER A 761 -27.45 2.38 -30.06
C SER A 761 -27.42 1.23 -29.04
N GLN A 762 -28.58 0.62 -28.79
CA GLN A 762 -28.66 -0.59 -27.95
C GLN A 762 -28.31 -1.88 -28.73
N ASP A 763 -27.62 -1.73 -29.87
CA ASP A 763 -27.29 -2.85 -30.74
C ASP A 763 -26.06 -3.64 -30.26
N PHE A 764 -25.23 -3.06 -29.38
CA PHE A 764 -23.97 -3.65 -28.93
C PHE A 764 -23.87 -3.67 -27.40
N ASP A 765 -23.24 -4.70 -26.88
CA ASP A 765 -22.96 -4.89 -25.45
C ASP A 765 -21.52 -4.47 -25.12
N LEU A 766 -20.59 -4.60 -26.09
CA LEU A 766 -19.19 -4.24 -25.97
C LEU A 766 -18.70 -3.53 -27.25
N ILE A 767 -18.00 -2.42 -27.08
CA ILE A 767 -17.26 -1.73 -28.16
C ILE A 767 -15.76 -1.91 -27.95
N VAL A 768 -15.07 -2.43 -28.95
CA VAL A 768 -13.62 -2.57 -28.96
C VAL A 768 -13.03 -1.54 -29.92
N VAL A 769 -12.05 -0.75 -29.45
CA VAL A 769 -11.40 0.31 -30.21
C VAL A 769 -9.91 0.42 -29.86
N GLY A 770 -9.08 0.78 -30.83
CA GLY A 770 -7.67 1.11 -30.57
C GLY A 770 -7.52 2.45 -29.85
N ARG A 771 -6.43 2.61 -29.10
CA ARG A 771 -6.09 3.86 -28.41
C ARG A 771 -5.84 5.05 -29.37
N GLY A 772 -5.49 4.78 -30.66
CA GLY A 772 -5.32 5.81 -31.68
C GLY A 772 -4.12 6.72 -31.43
N ARG A 773 -2.92 6.16 -31.25
CA ARG A 773 -1.68 6.92 -30.98
C ARG A 773 -0.99 7.49 -32.21
N LEU A 774 -1.43 7.12 -33.42
CA LEU A 774 -0.92 7.74 -34.64
C LEU A 774 -1.74 9.00 -34.99
N PRO A 775 -1.07 10.09 -35.38
CA PRO A 775 -1.77 11.29 -35.83
C PRO A 775 -2.33 11.01 -37.25
N SER A 776 -3.61 10.70 -37.33
CA SER A 776 -4.37 10.61 -38.57
C SER A 776 -5.27 11.81 -38.71
N ALA A 777 -5.71 12.12 -39.93
CA ALA A 777 -6.59 13.26 -40.16
C ALA A 777 -7.91 13.14 -39.37
N GLU A 778 -8.40 11.95 -39.20
CA GLU A 778 -9.60 11.61 -38.45
C GLU A 778 -9.44 11.84 -36.95
N VAL A 779 -8.28 11.47 -36.42
CA VAL A 779 -7.92 11.64 -35.00
C VAL A 779 -7.55 13.10 -34.71
N ALA A 780 -7.09 13.85 -35.71
CA ALA A 780 -6.72 15.27 -35.58
C ALA A 780 -7.91 16.16 -35.18
N GLU A 781 -9.08 15.91 -35.74
CA GLU A 781 -10.31 16.63 -35.41
C GLU A 781 -10.74 16.40 -33.96
N LEU A 782 -10.57 15.16 -33.47
CA LEU A 782 -10.87 14.81 -32.09
C LEU A 782 -9.83 15.37 -31.10
N ALA A 783 -8.58 15.51 -31.50
CA ALA A 783 -7.50 16.02 -30.65
C ALA A 783 -7.61 17.53 -30.34
N GLU A 784 -8.44 18.26 -31.06
CA GLU A 784 -8.72 19.70 -30.77
C GLU A 784 -9.61 19.88 -29.53
N ARG A 785 -10.30 18.83 -29.07
CA ARG A 785 -11.14 18.87 -27.86
C ARG A 785 -10.29 18.74 -26.59
N GLN A 786 -10.76 19.38 -25.52
CA GLN A 786 -10.16 19.18 -24.20
C GLN A 786 -10.46 17.76 -23.70
N ALA A 787 -9.42 16.95 -23.52
CA ALA A 787 -9.56 15.57 -23.10
C ALA A 787 -9.98 15.46 -21.62
N GLU A 788 -10.98 14.64 -21.35
CA GLU A 788 -11.36 14.24 -20.00
C GLU A 788 -10.49 13.04 -19.52
N HIS A 789 -10.29 12.06 -20.42
CA HIS A 789 -9.55 10.81 -20.20
C HIS A 789 -8.48 10.57 -21.28
N PRO A 790 -7.41 11.39 -21.33
CA PRO A 790 -6.38 11.26 -22.38
C PRO A 790 -5.67 9.91 -22.41
N GLU A 791 -5.72 9.15 -21.33
CA GLU A 791 -5.19 7.77 -21.28
C GLU A 791 -5.91 6.79 -22.21
N LEU A 792 -7.17 7.06 -22.54
CA LEU A 792 -7.97 6.21 -23.43
C LEU A 792 -7.79 6.57 -24.92
N GLY A 793 -7.08 7.66 -25.21
CA GLY A 793 -6.98 8.18 -26.57
C GLY A 793 -8.24 8.93 -27.05
N PRO A 794 -8.21 9.55 -28.24
CA PRO A 794 -9.27 10.46 -28.68
C PRO A 794 -10.66 9.82 -28.78
N ILE A 795 -10.74 8.63 -29.36
CA ILE A 795 -12.02 7.94 -29.56
C ILE A 795 -12.51 7.28 -28.26
N GLY A 796 -11.59 6.65 -27.53
CA GLY A 796 -11.88 6.09 -26.21
C GLY A 796 -12.38 7.13 -25.21
N ASP A 797 -11.84 8.37 -25.25
CA ASP A 797 -12.30 9.47 -24.42
C ASP A 797 -13.73 9.91 -24.75
N VAL A 798 -14.07 10.05 -26.06
CA VAL A 798 -15.44 10.38 -26.50
C VAL A 798 -16.44 9.32 -26.01
N LEU A 799 -16.09 8.06 -26.16
CA LEU A 799 -16.94 6.96 -25.74
C LEU A 799 -17.04 6.80 -24.20
N ALA A 800 -15.96 7.11 -23.47
CA ALA A 800 -15.93 7.00 -22.01
C ALA A 800 -16.55 8.20 -21.28
N SER A 801 -16.78 9.34 -21.98
CA SER A 801 -17.36 10.53 -21.35
C SER A 801 -18.77 10.27 -20.82
N SER A 802 -19.04 10.77 -19.60
CA SER A 802 -20.34 10.65 -18.94
C SER A 802 -21.43 11.50 -19.60
N ILE A 803 -21.05 12.52 -20.37
CA ILE A 803 -21.98 13.46 -21.01
C ILE A 803 -22.68 12.82 -22.23
N ASN A 804 -22.04 11.80 -22.84
CA ASN A 804 -22.45 11.28 -24.14
C ASN A 804 -23.50 10.15 -24.08
N HIS A 805 -23.99 9.78 -22.90
CA HIS A 805 -25.00 8.73 -22.67
C HIS A 805 -24.72 7.41 -23.42
N ILE A 806 -23.47 6.98 -23.45
CA ILE A 806 -23.05 5.73 -24.08
C ILE A 806 -23.47 4.54 -23.22
N ILE A 807 -24.09 3.52 -23.82
CA ILE A 807 -24.67 2.37 -23.11
C ILE A 807 -23.68 1.20 -23.00
N PRO A 808 -23.03 0.71 -24.08
CA PRO A 808 -22.16 -0.46 -24.02
C PRO A 808 -20.90 -0.24 -23.23
N SER A 809 -20.33 -1.32 -22.69
CA SER A 809 -18.97 -1.32 -22.15
C SER A 809 -17.95 -1.11 -23.26
N ILE A 810 -16.79 -0.52 -22.90
CA ILE A 810 -15.77 -0.14 -23.89
C ILE A 810 -14.44 -0.81 -23.52
N LEU A 811 -13.79 -1.40 -24.51
CA LEU A 811 -12.46 -1.97 -24.39
C LEU A 811 -11.50 -1.20 -25.29
N VAL A 812 -10.62 -0.42 -24.69
CA VAL A 812 -9.59 0.35 -25.41
C VAL A 812 -8.30 -0.46 -25.46
N VAL A 813 -7.82 -0.78 -26.65
CA VAL A 813 -6.64 -1.64 -26.88
C VAL A 813 -5.45 -0.81 -27.32
N GLN A 814 -4.28 -1.09 -26.75
CA GLN A 814 -3.01 -0.51 -27.12
C GLN A 814 -2.02 -1.61 -27.47
N GLN A 815 -1.43 -1.54 -28.65
CA GLN A 815 -0.35 -2.43 -29.05
C GLN A 815 0.96 -2.11 -28.33
N HIS A 816 1.77 -3.11 -28.03
CA HIS A 816 3.10 -2.91 -27.46
C HIS A 816 4.00 -2.10 -28.39
N THR A 817 4.65 -1.06 -27.85
CA THR A 817 5.56 -0.19 -28.60
C THR A 817 7.01 -0.63 -28.38
N LYS A 818 7.78 -0.84 -29.46
CA LYS A 818 9.21 -1.16 -29.35
C LYS A 818 10.00 0.01 -28.74
N ALA A 819 11.00 -0.31 -27.92
CA ALA A 819 11.69 0.57 -26.96
C ALA A 819 12.40 1.86 -27.48
N HIS A 820 12.11 2.36 -28.67
CA HIS A 820 12.73 3.56 -29.24
C HIS A 820 11.74 4.63 -29.69
N VAL A 821 10.47 4.51 -29.33
CA VAL A 821 9.44 5.48 -29.74
C VAL A 821 9.01 6.29 -28.52
N GLU A 822 9.23 7.60 -28.57
CA GLU A 822 8.75 8.52 -27.55
C GLU A 822 7.32 9.00 -27.85
N GLU A 823 6.47 9.07 -26.82
CA GLU A 823 5.17 9.73 -26.91
C GLU A 823 5.34 11.23 -26.65
N ILE A 824 4.83 12.07 -27.55
CA ILE A 824 4.76 13.53 -27.37
C ILE A 824 3.32 13.94 -27.06
N THR A 825 3.13 14.70 -25.98
CA THR A 825 1.84 15.31 -25.67
C THR A 825 1.68 16.59 -26.52
N VAL A 826 0.58 16.67 -27.27
CA VAL A 826 0.34 17.72 -28.27
C VAL A 826 -0.79 18.63 -27.83
N SER A 827 -0.62 19.95 -27.97
CA SER A 827 -1.64 20.93 -27.64
C SER A 827 -2.55 21.27 -28.82
N LYS A 828 -2.06 21.17 -30.04
CA LYS A 828 -2.80 21.47 -31.28
C LYS A 828 -2.12 20.75 -32.46
N ILE A 829 -2.94 20.19 -33.35
CA ILE A 829 -2.51 19.66 -34.64
C ILE A 829 -2.70 20.78 -35.66
N VAL A 830 -1.63 21.20 -36.31
CA VAL A 830 -1.65 22.29 -37.30
C VAL A 830 -1.40 21.69 -38.66
N ASN A 831 -2.27 22.01 -39.63
CA ASN A 831 -2.06 21.65 -41.02
C ASN A 831 -1.09 22.68 -41.71
N GLU A 832 -0.14 22.21 -42.48
CA GLU A 832 0.86 23.10 -43.15
C GLU A 832 0.24 24.15 -44.05
N SER A 833 -0.97 23.95 -44.58
CA SER A 833 -1.70 24.96 -45.39
C SER A 833 -2.06 26.25 -44.63
N SER A 834 -2.07 26.24 -43.30
CA SER A 834 -2.34 27.44 -42.49
C SER A 834 -1.09 28.27 -42.18
N LEU A 835 0.10 27.76 -42.44
CA LEU A 835 1.38 28.46 -42.20
C LEU A 835 1.82 29.39 -43.35
N SER A 836 1.30 29.18 -44.57
CA SER A 836 1.68 30.00 -45.75
C SER A 836 0.94 31.32 -45.86
N ILE A 837 -0.09 31.57 -45.03
CA ILE A 837 -0.93 32.81 -45.13
C ILE A 837 -0.47 33.95 -44.19
N ASN A 838 0.37 33.65 -43.20
CA ASN A 838 0.84 34.66 -42.22
C ASN A 838 2.29 35.11 -42.39
N GLY A 839 2.92 34.85 -43.55
CA GLY A 839 4.32 35.21 -43.85
C GLY A 839 4.56 36.54 -44.57
N ASP A 840 3.52 37.23 -45.04
CA ASP A 840 3.68 38.45 -45.86
C ASP A 840 2.83 39.63 -45.36
N THR A 841 3.04 40.09 -44.13
CA THR A 841 2.71 41.48 -43.74
C THR A 841 3.50 41.82 -42.48
N ASN A 842 4.76 42.27 -42.67
CA ASN A 842 5.41 43.34 -41.91
C ASN A 842 6.76 43.70 -42.58
N VAL A 843 6.69 44.75 -43.37
CA VAL A 843 7.81 45.66 -43.64
C VAL A 843 7.61 46.87 -42.75
#